data_4bfb3ab586e928c26b94aafb7266ab77
#
_entry.id   4bfb3ab586e928c26b94aafb7266ab77
#
_cell.length_a   1.000
_cell.length_b   1.000
_cell.length_c   1.000
_cell.angle_alpha   90.00
_cell.angle_beta   90.00
_cell.angle_gamma   90.00
#
_symmetry.space_group_name_H-M   'P 1'
#
loop_
_entity.id
_entity.type
_entity.pdbx_description
1 polymer ?
#
loop_
_entity_poly.entity_id
_entity_poly.type
_entity_poly.pdbx_seq_one_letter_code
_entity_poly.pdbx_strand_id
1 'polypeptide(L)'
;MKSLKGLDKYEVIEERHIGDLNSDGYLLKHRKSGAYITLLLNDDENKVFYIGFRTPPKDSTGVAHILEHSVLCGSREFPVKDPFIELAKGSLNTFLNAMTYPDKTVYPVASCNDKDFKNLVHVYLDAVFYPNIYKEEKIFRQEGWHYEMEDTDAPLTINGVVYNEMKGAFSSPDDVVSREVMNGLYPDTTYGLESGGDPEVIPELTYEEFLKFHGKYYHPSNSLIYLYGNLDPEEYLTFLDEKYLSSYETLEVDSAIPLQKPFDKKRCVKREYSVMEDDIAENETYLTYNIAMGSSLDRELYIAMDVLVHVLCSDPGSPVKQALVDAGIGDEVYSYSETGIAQPYFSITAKNASSAQQEQFVSIIEEELQKIVKHGIDRKALLATLNEFEFRYREADFGSYPRGLMLGLQALDSWLYDKEKPFIHIEANDTLAVLKEKIETSYYEGLVQKYFIDNRHKAVVVVEPVPGLTGKKEKELADRLAAIKDRMTDEEKQAVVDATKALHAYQQEPSPKEDLAKIPLLKREDMKKEAAAYVNEERGSKEAPVLYHNIFTNGIGYLNLVFDASHVPARLFPYIGILKSIFTLMVDTEHYSYSDLYNEIRIHTGGTKMVFNVYTNAKDMTKVKPTFEAWTKFLFNQKDKAVELLEEILIHADFTDTKRLYEILAEYKSDMQATMQSAGHSLAAIRAMSYFSKSAAVTEQVNGIPQYRLLEELTKNFEDHKEELVANLKELCQYLFRPENLLLDYTAPEEGYAGIEEAVDRLRKKLYTGEIAKETYEPVTEKKNEGFLTAGQVQYVCRAGNFIREGLPYTGALRVLKVMMGYDYLWNQVRVVGGAYGCMCSFGRNGDAYFVSYRDPNLEKTIRTYEQAADYIAGCRLDEREVTQFIIGAVSELDTPMTPAVKGIYSLGGYMTGLSMERLQKERDELLAVTPEIIQGLGRQVAAFMRQDYICVVGNGNKLKESKELFMNMEQLFRS
;
A
#
# COMPACT_ATOMS: atom_id res chain seq x y z
N MET A 1 -4.17 -35.87 2.17
CA MET A 1 -5.24 -35.42 1.24
C MET A 1 -6.59 -35.93 1.71
N LYS A 2 -7.57 -35.04 1.89
CA LYS A 2 -8.98 -35.43 2.09
C LYS A 2 -9.55 -35.87 0.74
N SER A 3 -10.13 -37.05 0.65
CA SER A 3 -10.78 -37.53 -0.58
C SER A 3 -12.09 -36.77 -0.78
N LEU A 4 -12.20 -36.00 -1.86
CA LEU A 4 -13.45 -35.34 -2.28
C LEU A 4 -14.40 -36.30 -3.04
N LYS A 5 -14.28 -37.59 -2.80
CA LYS A 5 -15.15 -38.63 -3.40
C LYS A 5 -16.55 -38.50 -2.85
N GLY A 6 -17.49 -38.14 -3.71
CA GLY A 6 -18.92 -37.99 -3.36
C GLY A 6 -19.53 -36.67 -3.83
N LEU A 7 -18.74 -35.73 -4.35
CA LEU A 7 -19.25 -34.48 -4.91
C LEU A 7 -19.55 -34.62 -6.40
N ASP A 8 -20.63 -35.34 -6.75
CA ASP A 8 -21.02 -35.63 -8.14
C ASP A 8 -21.22 -34.38 -9.01
N LYS A 9 -21.40 -33.24 -8.41
CA LYS A 9 -21.58 -31.95 -9.09
C LYS A 9 -20.29 -31.39 -9.65
N TYR A 10 -19.14 -31.86 -9.17
CA TYR A 10 -17.81 -31.38 -9.56
C TYR A 10 -17.02 -32.45 -10.30
N GLU A 11 -16.19 -31.99 -11.20
CA GLU A 11 -15.15 -32.76 -11.85
C GLU A 11 -13.82 -32.39 -11.21
N VAL A 12 -13.09 -33.36 -10.67
CA VAL A 12 -11.73 -33.15 -10.18
C VAL A 12 -10.79 -33.23 -11.38
N ILE A 13 -10.20 -32.10 -11.76
CA ILE A 13 -9.27 -31.97 -12.87
C ILE A 13 -7.86 -32.33 -12.38
N GLU A 14 -7.46 -31.78 -11.24
CA GLU A 14 -6.15 -32.02 -10.62
C GLU A 14 -6.30 -32.15 -9.10
N GLU A 15 -5.51 -33.08 -8.52
CA GLU A 15 -5.37 -33.27 -7.07
C GLU A 15 -3.90 -33.54 -6.79
N ARG A 16 -3.26 -32.71 -5.96
CA ARG A 16 -1.85 -32.83 -5.64
C ARG A 16 -1.47 -32.24 -4.29
N HIS A 17 -0.42 -32.74 -3.69
CA HIS A 17 0.20 -32.11 -2.53
C HIS A 17 1.27 -31.11 -2.98
N ILE A 18 1.17 -29.87 -2.52
CA ILE A 18 2.10 -28.78 -2.79
C ILE A 18 3.07 -28.69 -1.62
N GLY A 19 4.26 -29.27 -1.80
CA GLY A 19 5.26 -29.42 -0.74
C GLY A 19 5.80 -28.09 -0.22
N ASP A 20 6.00 -27.12 -1.10
CA ASP A 20 6.48 -25.78 -0.75
C ASP A 20 5.62 -25.08 0.29
N LEU A 21 4.31 -25.34 0.26
CA LEU A 21 3.31 -24.68 1.08
C LEU A 21 2.71 -25.60 2.15
N ASN A 22 3.14 -26.87 2.20
CA ASN A 22 2.52 -27.90 3.02
C ASN A 22 0.99 -27.91 2.89
N SER A 23 0.50 -27.87 1.65
CA SER A 23 -0.92 -27.70 1.34
C SER A 23 -1.41 -28.75 0.35
N ASP A 24 -2.67 -29.15 0.48
CA ASP A 24 -3.33 -30.01 -0.51
C ASP A 24 -4.05 -29.13 -1.54
N GLY A 25 -3.60 -29.21 -2.79
CA GLY A 25 -4.16 -28.45 -3.91
C GLY A 25 -5.16 -29.26 -4.72
N TYR A 26 -6.30 -28.67 -5.02
CA TYR A 26 -7.33 -29.25 -5.90
C TYR A 26 -7.75 -28.22 -6.95
N LEU A 27 -7.85 -28.66 -8.20
CA LEU A 27 -8.52 -27.94 -9.27
C LEU A 27 -9.80 -28.68 -9.65
N LEU A 28 -10.92 -27.97 -9.50
CA LEU A 28 -12.25 -28.52 -9.74
C LEU A 28 -12.98 -27.72 -10.82
N LYS A 29 -13.91 -28.39 -11.52
CA LYS A 29 -14.85 -27.74 -12.43
C LYS A 29 -16.28 -28.13 -12.05
N HIS A 30 -17.12 -27.14 -11.82
CA HIS A 30 -18.54 -27.38 -11.59
C HIS A 30 -19.22 -27.80 -12.91
N ARG A 31 -19.82 -28.99 -12.94
CA ARG A 31 -20.29 -29.64 -14.17
C ARG A 31 -21.37 -28.85 -14.89
N LYS A 32 -22.30 -28.26 -14.15
CA LYS A 32 -23.46 -27.56 -14.72
C LYS A 32 -23.09 -26.15 -15.20
N SER A 33 -22.48 -25.35 -14.35
CA SER A 33 -22.20 -23.94 -14.64
C SER A 33 -20.88 -23.71 -15.36
N GLY A 34 -19.97 -24.69 -15.34
CA GLY A 34 -18.64 -24.55 -15.92
C GLY A 34 -17.65 -23.69 -15.10
N ALA A 35 -18.00 -23.30 -13.86
CA ALA A 35 -17.11 -22.56 -12.97
C ALA A 35 -15.88 -23.39 -12.60
N TYR A 36 -14.70 -22.76 -12.53
CA TYR A 36 -13.48 -23.37 -12.05
C TYR A 36 -13.24 -22.98 -10.59
N ILE A 37 -12.87 -23.95 -9.75
CA ILE A 37 -12.63 -23.78 -8.34
C ILE A 37 -11.25 -24.33 -7.99
N THR A 38 -10.41 -23.54 -7.37
CA THR A 38 -9.13 -23.98 -6.80
C THR A 38 -9.25 -23.99 -5.29
N LEU A 39 -8.90 -25.12 -4.67
CA LEU A 39 -8.76 -25.26 -3.23
C LEU A 39 -7.28 -25.39 -2.88
N LEU A 40 -6.84 -24.69 -1.85
CA LEU A 40 -5.51 -24.82 -1.26
C LEU A 40 -5.67 -25.04 0.24
N LEU A 41 -5.79 -26.32 0.65
CA LEU A 41 -6.14 -26.73 2.00
C LEU A 41 -4.89 -26.94 2.85
N ASN A 42 -4.85 -26.32 4.02
CA ASN A 42 -3.78 -26.42 5.00
C ASN A 42 -4.32 -26.13 6.42
N ASP A 43 -3.43 -25.89 7.39
CA ASP A 43 -3.77 -25.64 8.80
C ASP A 43 -3.86 -24.13 9.15
N ASP A 44 -3.75 -23.24 8.18
CA ASP A 44 -3.87 -21.79 8.40
C ASP A 44 -5.31 -21.43 8.78
N GLU A 45 -5.48 -20.85 9.97
CA GLU A 45 -6.79 -20.42 10.47
C GLU A 45 -7.32 -19.19 9.72
N ASN A 46 -6.43 -18.41 9.08
CA ASN A 46 -6.83 -17.24 8.31
C ASN A 46 -7.30 -17.64 6.91
N LYS A 47 -8.57 -18.03 6.84
CA LYS A 47 -9.19 -18.51 5.61
C LYS A 47 -9.37 -17.40 4.62
N VAL A 48 -9.14 -17.70 3.34
CA VAL A 48 -9.32 -16.76 2.24
C VAL A 48 -10.25 -17.34 1.19
N PHE A 49 -11.14 -16.50 0.71
CA PHE A 49 -11.96 -16.72 -0.47
C PHE A 49 -11.74 -15.56 -1.45
N TYR A 50 -11.71 -15.83 -2.71
CA TYR A 50 -12.04 -14.84 -3.72
C TYR A 50 -12.83 -15.47 -4.87
N ILE A 51 -13.61 -14.62 -5.55
CA ILE A 51 -14.13 -14.87 -6.88
C ILE A 51 -13.55 -13.82 -7.82
N GLY A 52 -12.88 -14.27 -8.89
CA GLY A 52 -12.31 -13.43 -9.93
C GLY A 52 -12.98 -13.67 -11.28
N PHE A 53 -13.10 -12.62 -12.09
CA PHE A 53 -13.63 -12.69 -13.44
C PHE A 53 -12.61 -12.10 -14.42
N ARG A 54 -12.50 -12.68 -15.63
CA ARG A 54 -11.84 -11.95 -16.73
C ARG A 54 -12.77 -10.84 -17.21
N THR A 55 -12.30 -9.60 -17.11
CA THR A 55 -13.07 -8.39 -17.41
C THR A 55 -12.31 -7.43 -18.35
N PRO A 56 -11.85 -7.89 -19.52
CA PRO A 56 -11.09 -7.04 -20.43
C PRO A 56 -11.98 -5.90 -20.96
N PRO A 57 -11.66 -4.62 -20.65
CA PRO A 57 -12.38 -3.48 -21.20
C PRO A 57 -12.09 -3.31 -22.71
N LYS A 58 -12.96 -2.60 -23.39
CA LYS A 58 -12.83 -2.27 -24.82
C LYS A 58 -12.51 -0.81 -25.07
N ASP A 59 -12.61 0.00 -24.04
CA ASP A 59 -12.35 1.45 -24.03
C ASP A 59 -11.87 1.87 -22.64
N SER A 60 -11.56 3.14 -22.47
CA SER A 60 -11.08 3.71 -21.21
C SER A 60 -12.19 4.36 -20.37
N THR A 61 -13.44 3.91 -20.49
CA THR A 61 -14.58 4.42 -19.70
C THR A 61 -14.53 3.98 -18.24
N GLY A 62 -13.64 3.04 -17.87
CA GLY A 62 -13.55 2.52 -16.50
C GLY A 62 -14.72 1.61 -16.11
N VAL A 63 -15.44 1.04 -17.07
CA VAL A 63 -16.63 0.23 -16.83
C VAL A 63 -16.38 -0.93 -15.86
N ALA A 64 -15.20 -1.57 -15.92
CA ALA A 64 -14.82 -2.66 -15.01
C ALA A 64 -14.67 -2.17 -13.57
N HIS A 65 -14.05 -1.00 -13.37
CA HIS A 65 -13.82 -0.37 -12.07
C HIS A 65 -15.13 0.16 -11.47
N ILE A 66 -15.93 0.84 -12.27
CA ILE A 66 -17.27 1.32 -11.82
C ILE A 66 -18.15 0.13 -11.41
N LEU A 67 -18.08 -1.00 -12.13
CA LEU A 67 -18.78 -2.23 -11.73
C LEU A 67 -18.22 -2.84 -10.44
N GLU A 68 -16.91 -2.82 -10.26
CA GLU A 68 -16.29 -3.30 -9.03
C GLU A 68 -16.92 -2.65 -7.80
N HIS A 69 -17.01 -1.31 -7.79
CA HIS A 69 -17.68 -0.55 -6.74
C HIS A 69 -19.17 -0.87 -6.67
N SER A 70 -19.85 -0.83 -7.80
CA SER A 70 -21.32 -0.85 -7.89
C SER A 70 -21.95 -2.18 -7.49
N VAL A 71 -21.32 -3.33 -7.77
CA VAL A 71 -21.88 -4.64 -7.39
C VAL A 71 -21.95 -4.83 -5.88
N LEU A 72 -21.10 -4.13 -5.13
CA LEU A 72 -21.07 -4.13 -3.66
C LEU A 72 -22.12 -3.19 -3.03
N CYS A 73 -22.89 -2.45 -3.85
CA CYS A 73 -23.93 -1.52 -3.40
C CYS A 73 -25.30 -2.18 -3.33
N GLY A 74 -25.38 -3.38 -2.73
CA GLY A 74 -26.62 -4.12 -2.50
C GLY A 74 -26.89 -5.23 -3.50
N SER A 75 -27.57 -6.28 -3.03
CA SER A 75 -27.83 -7.48 -3.81
C SER A 75 -29.21 -8.06 -3.51
N ARG A 76 -29.53 -9.18 -4.17
CA ARG A 76 -30.81 -9.87 -4.06
C ARG A 76 -31.17 -10.26 -2.61
N GLU A 77 -30.27 -10.92 -1.89
CA GLU A 77 -30.50 -11.36 -0.51
C GLU A 77 -30.13 -10.26 0.51
N PHE A 78 -29.24 -9.36 0.13
CA PHE A 78 -28.74 -8.27 0.97
C PHE A 78 -29.04 -6.91 0.34
N PRO A 79 -30.32 -6.45 0.33
CA PRO A 79 -30.73 -5.24 -0.40
C PRO A 79 -30.44 -3.94 0.33
N VAL A 80 -29.43 -3.89 1.19
CA VAL A 80 -28.95 -2.65 1.81
C VAL A 80 -28.13 -1.84 0.80
N LYS A 81 -28.02 -0.53 0.98
CA LYS A 81 -27.31 0.33 0.02
C LYS A 81 -25.81 0.05 -0.05
N ASP A 82 -25.20 -0.38 1.05
CA ASP A 82 -23.78 -0.66 1.12
C ASP A 82 -23.51 -1.85 2.04
N PRO A 83 -23.71 -3.10 1.57
CA PRO A 83 -23.38 -4.30 2.34
C PRO A 83 -21.88 -4.39 2.68
N PHE A 84 -21.00 -3.84 1.82
CA PHE A 84 -19.56 -3.81 2.06
C PHE A 84 -19.23 -3.05 3.35
N ILE A 85 -19.80 -1.86 3.52
CA ILE A 85 -19.59 -1.05 4.74
C ILE A 85 -20.23 -1.73 5.96
N GLU A 86 -21.39 -2.38 5.81
CA GLU A 86 -21.99 -3.13 6.91
C GLU A 86 -21.08 -4.28 7.38
N LEU A 87 -20.39 -4.95 6.45
CA LEU A 87 -19.39 -5.97 6.77
C LEU A 87 -18.11 -5.35 7.35
N ALA A 88 -17.61 -4.27 6.76
CA ALA A 88 -16.38 -3.62 7.24
C ALA A 88 -16.49 -3.18 8.71
N LYS A 89 -17.66 -2.70 9.14
CA LYS A 89 -17.92 -2.29 10.53
C LYS A 89 -18.43 -3.41 11.45
N GLY A 90 -18.83 -4.56 10.91
CA GLY A 90 -19.56 -5.58 11.69
C GLY A 90 -19.10 -7.03 11.48
N SER A 91 -17.90 -7.28 10.94
CA SER A 91 -17.31 -8.62 10.79
C SER A 91 -15.92 -8.71 11.42
N LEU A 92 -15.45 -9.92 11.69
CA LEU A 92 -14.09 -10.22 12.13
C LEU A 92 -13.17 -10.48 10.90
N ASN A 93 -13.39 -9.73 9.84
CA ASN A 93 -12.58 -9.85 8.64
C ASN A 93 -11.11 -9.53 8.93
N THR A 94 -10.20 -10.28 8.34
CA THR A 94 -8.77 -9.97 8.30
C THR A 94 -8.40 -9.32 6.97
N PHE A 95 -9.29 -9.43 5.98
CA PHE A 95 -9.22 -8.73 4.71
C PHE A 95 -10.60 -8.63 4.08
N LEU A 96 -10.92 -7.46 3.55
CA LEU A 96 -12.16 -7.16 2.86
C LEU A 96 -11.89 -6.09 1.81
N ASN A 97 -11.99 -6.44 0.52
CA ASN A 97 -11.74 -5.51 -0.58
C ASN A 97 -12.38 -6.00 -1.89
N ALA A 98 -12.26 -5.19 -2.93
CA ALA A 98 -12.41 -5.56 -4.33
C ALA A 98 -11.24 -4.94 -5.11
N MET A 99 -10.87 -5.50 -6.26
CA MET A 99 -9.68 -5.10 -7.00
C MET A 99 -9.92 -5.21 -8.50
N THR A 100 -9.77 -4.11 -9.22
CA THR A 100 -9.79 -4.08 -10.69
C THR A 100 -8.37 -3.99 -11.24
N TYR A 101 -8.05 -4.90 -12.13
CA TYR A 101 -6.81 -4.96 -12.90
C TYR A 101 -7.09 -4.74 -14.40
N PRO A 102 -6.09 -4.58 -15.23
CA PRO A 102 -6.30 -4.37 -16.67
C PRO A 102 -7.10 -5.46 -17.39
N ASP A 103 -7.17 -6.66 -16.85
CA ASP A 103 -7.77 -7.84 -17.49
C ASP A 103 -8.68 -8.67 -16.60
N LYS A 104 -8.75 -8.36 -15.31
CA LYS A 104 -9.54 -9.10 -14.31
C LYS A 104 -10.10 -8.19 -13.22
N THR A 105 -11.20 -8.63 -12.61
CA THR A 105 -11.73 -8.02 -11.38
C THR A 105 -11.90 -9.11 -10.34
N VAL A 106 -11.41 -8.89 -9.11
CA VAL A 106 -11.32 -9.89 -8.04
C VAL A 106 -11.99 -9.36 -6.78
N TYR A 107 -12.77 -10.23 -6.13
CA TYR A 107 -13.53 -9.91 -4.91
C TYR A 107 -13.06 -10.81 -3.75
N PRO A 108 -12.00 -10.41 -3.02
CA PRO A 108 -11.42 -11.21 -1.95
C PRO A 108 -11.99 -10.87 -0.57
N VAL A 109 -12.11 -11.91 0.27
CA VAL A 109 -12.41 -11.80 1.69
C VAL A 109 -11.57 -12.78 2.50
N ALA A 110 -11.26 -12.42 3.75
CA ALA A 110 -10.56 -13.32 4.67
C ALA A 110 -11.06 -13.15 6.10
N SER A 111 -11.09 -14.25 6.86
CA SER A 111 -11.42 -14.27 8.28
C SER A 111 -10.87 -15.52 8.97
N CYS A 112 -10.46 -15.37 10.24
CA CYS A 112 -10.11 -16.51 11.10
C CYS A 112 -11.33 -17.18 11.74
N ASN A 113 -12.48 -16.53 11.74
CA ASN A 113 -13.71 -17.05 12.34
C ASN A 113 -14.54 -17.78 11.27
N ASP A 114 -14.88 -19.07 11.49
CA ASP A 114 -15.57 -19.91 10.52
C ASP A 114 -16.95 -19.37 10.14
N LYS A 115 -17.72 -18.90 11.12
CA LYS A 115 -19.06 -18.35 10.91
C LYS A 115 -19.00 -17.04 10.13
N ASP A 116 -18.06 -16.18 10.49
CA ASP A 116 -17.82 -14.91 9.82
C ASP A 116 -17.35 -15.13 8.38
N PHE A 117 -16.40 -16.01 8.17
CA PHE A 117 -15.89 -16.34 6.84
C PHE A 117 -17.01 -16.82 5.89
N LYS A 118 -17.89 -17.70 6.40
CA LYS A 118 -19.05 -18.16 5.62
C LYS A 118 -20.03 -17.03 5.30
N ASN A 119 -20.25 -16.10 6.23
CA ASN A 119 -21.07 -14.92 6.02
C ASN A 119 -20.48 -14.02 4.93
N LEU A 120 -19.17 -13.74 4.99
CA LEU A 120 -18.45 -12.94 4.01
C LEU A 120 -18.54 -13.55 2.61
N VAL A 121 -18.28 -14.85 2.48
CA VAL A 121 -18.41 -15.59 1.21
C VAL A 121 -19.82 -15.47 0.64
N HIS A 122 -20.84 -15.61 1.49
CA HIS A 122 -22.23 -15.52 1.07
C HIS A 122 -22.59 -14.11 0.53
N VAL A 123 -22.26 -13.08 1.28
CA VAL A 123 -22.56 -11.69 0.87
C VAL A 123 -21.86 -11.34 -0.44
N TYR A 124 -20.59 -11.72 -0.60
CA TYR A 124 -19.83 -11.43 -1.82
C TYR A 124 -20.33 -12.18 -3.05
N LEU A 125 -20.68 -13.45 -2.89
CA LEU A 125 -21.26 -14.21 -4.00
C LEU A 125 -22.62 -13.66 -4.45
N ASP A 126 -23.49 -13.26 -3.51
CA ASP A 126 -24.78 -12.66 -3.86
C ASP A 126 -24.60 -11.29 -4.52
N ALA A 127 -23.62 -10.50 -4.05
CA ALA A 127 -23.27 -9.21 -4.63
C ALA A 127 -22.82 -9.33 -6.09
N VAL A 128 -21.88 -10.21 -6.40
CA VAL A 128 -21.32 -10.31 -7.77
C VAL A 128 -22.28 -10.95 -8.76
N PHE A 129 -23.13 -11.93 -8.33
CA PHE A 129 -24.05 -12.62 -9.23
C PHE A 129 -25.43 -11.97 -9.34
N TYR A 130 -25.90 -11.29 -8.30
CA TYR A 130 -27.25 -10.73 -8.22
C TYR A 130 -27.28 -9.29 -7.68
N PRO A 131 -26.44 -8.38 -8.21
CA PRO A 131 -26.37 -7.00 -7.71
C PRO A 131 -27.65 -6.21 -8.00
N ASN A 132 -27.92 -5.22 -7.18
CA ASN A 132 -29.06 -4.32 -7.34
C ASN A 132 -28.92 -3.30 -8.48
N ILE A 133 -27.79 -3.28 -9.17
CA ILE A 133 -27.51 -2.36 -10.30
C ILE A 133 -28.59 -2.41 -11.40
N TYR A 134 -29.30 -3.53 -11.56
CA TYR A 134 -30.39 -3.69 -12.53
C TYR A 134 -31.71 -3.05 -12.08
N LYS A 135 -31.84 -2.68 -10.80
CA LYS A 135 -33.06 -2.13 -10.20
C LYS A 135 -32.94 -0.67 -9.84
N GLU A 136 -31.71 -0.21 -9.59
CA GLU A 136 -31.43 1.14 -9.09
C GLU A 136 -30.26 1.80 -9.85
N GLU A 137 -30.61 2.66 -10.79
CA GLU A 137 -29.62 3.39 -11.60
C GLU A 137 -28.76 4.35 -10.77
N LYS A 138 -29.27 4.83 -9.61
CA LYS A 138 -28.52 5.76 -8.76
C LYS A 138 -27.23 5.17 -8.24
N ILE A 139 -27.10 3.82 -8.16
CA ILE A 139 -25.84 3.14 -7.83
C ILE A 139 -24.77 3.50 -8.87
N PHE A 140 -25.10 3.38 -10.17
CA PHE A 140 -24.19 3.76 -11.26
C PHE A 140 -23.87 5.27 -11.22
N ARG A 141 -24.86 6.12 -10.94
CA ARG A 141 -24.68 7.56 -10.88
C ARG A 141 -23.78 7.98 -9.71
N GLN A 142 -23.89 7.31 -8.57
CA GLN A 142 -23.06 7.54 -7.39
C GLN A 142 -21.63 7.07 -7.59
N GLU A 143 -21.45 5.81 -7.98
CA GLU A 143 -20.13 5.18 -8.06
C GLU A 143 -19.37 5.57 -9.34
N GLY A 144 -20.05 5.69 -10.47
CA GLY A 144 -19.45 6.02 -11.76
C GLY A 144 -19.32 7.53 -11.96
N TRP A 145 -20.34 8.10 -12.62
CA TRP A 145 -20.37 9.53 -12.92
C TRP A 145 -21.80 10.05 -13.14
N HIS A 146 -22.00 11.34 -12.92
CA HIS A 146 -23.23 12.06 -13.24
C HIS A 146 -22.97 13.55 -13.46
N TYR A 147 -23.87 14.21 -14.19
CA TYR A 147 -23.95 15.67 -14.19
C TYR A 147 -24.56 16.17 -12.89
N GLU A 148 -24.00 17.24 -12.33
CA GLU A 148 -24.46 17.83 -11.08
C GLU A 148 -24.72 19.32 -11.25
N MET A 149 -25.89 19.79 -10.79
CA MET A 149 -26.24 21.20 -10.62
C MET A 149 -27.11 21.34 -9.37
N GLU A 150 -26.79 22.30 -8.49
CA GLU A 150 -27.62 22.59 -7.30
C GLU A 150 -28.92 23.34 -7.64
N ASP A 151 -28.83 24.26 -8.61
CA ASP A 151 -29.95 24.97 -9.20
C ASP A 151 -29.67 25.29 -10.67
N THR A 152 -30.65 25.85 -11.38
CA THR A 152 -30.53 26.10 -12.84
C THR A 152 -29.53 27.20 -13.20
N ASP A 153 -29.13 28.05 -12.25
CA ASP A 153 -28.12 29.11 -12.44
C ASP A 153 -26.70 28.60 -12.09
N ALA A 154 -26.60 27.62 -11.23
CA ALA A 154 -25.32 27.01 -10.84
C ALA A 154 -24.54 26.42 -12.03
N PRO A 155 -23.19 26.38 -12.01
CA PRO A 155 -22.42 25.74 -13.07
C PRO A 155 -22.75 24.25 -13.18
N LEU A 156 -22.74 23.72 -14.40
CA LEU A 156 -22.81 22.27 -14.64
C LEU A 156 -21.45 21.66 -14.31
N THR A 157 -21.43 20.63 -13.48
CA THR A 157 -20.23 19.88 -13.10
C THR A 157 -20.40 18.39 -13.33
N ILE A 158 -19.32 17.64 -13.27
CA ILE A 158 -19.31 16.19 -13.27
C ILE A 158 -18.83 15.71 -11.91
N ASN A 159 -19.55 14.75 -11.32
CA ASN A 159 -19.23 14.15 -10.05
C ASN A 159 -19.42 12.62 -10.11
N GLY A 160 -18.85 11.88 -9.16
CA GLY A 160 -18.91 10.44 -9.04
C GLY A 160 -17.68 9.91 -8.31
N VAL A 161 -17.84 8.81 -7.56
CA VAL A 161 -16.74 8.27 -6.73
C VAL A 161 -15.54 7.87 -7.59
N VAL A 162 -15.73 6.99 -8.57
CA VAL A 162 -14.65 6.54 -9.47
C VAL A 162 -14.12 7.70 -10.33
N TYR A 163 -14.99 8.57 -10.82
CA TYR A 163 -14.57 9.74 -11.58
C TYR A 163 -13.59 10.62 -10.80
N ASN A 164 -13.89 10.92 -9.53
CA ASN A 164 -13.04 11.74 -8.68
C ASN A 164 -11.75 11.01 -8.25
N GLU A 165 -11.86 9.71 -7.98
CA GLU A 165 -10.69 8.88 -7.69
C GLU A 165 -9.68 8.90 -8.84
N MET A 166 -10.16 8.71 -10.06
CA MET A 166 -9.30 8.70 -11.24
C MET A 166 -8.72 10.08 -11.57
N LYS A 167 -9.45 11.17 -11.29
CA LYS A 167 -8.84 12.52 -11.32
C LYS A 167 -7.64 12.63 -10.37
N GLY A 168 -7.74 12.04 -9.19
CA GLY A 168 -6.64 11.97 -8.23
C GLY A 168 -5.48 11.12 -8.73
N ALA A 169 -5.75 9.93 -9.28
CA ALA A 169 -4.74 9.04 -9.85
C ALA A 169 -3.98 9.71 -11.02
N PHE A 170 -4.69 10.36 -11.91
CA PHE A 170 -4.09 11.08 -13.04
C PHE A 170 -3.31 12.34 -12.64
N SER A 171 -3.34 12.73 -11.39
CA SER A 171 -2.49 13.81 -10.86
C SER A 171 -1.09 13.34 -10.45
N SER A 172 -0.86 12.02 -10.36
CA SER A 172 0.44 11.42 -10.03
C SER A 172 1.27 11.23 -11.29
N PRO A 173 2.49 11.78 -11.38
CA PRO A 173 3.38 11.56 -12.53
C PRO A 173 3.73 10.07 -12.73
N ASP A 174 3.96 9.33 -11.64
CA ASP A 174 4.31 7.92 -11.70
C ASP A 174 3.15 7.07 -12.25
N ASP A 175 1.89 7.40 -11.91
CA ASP A 175 0.71 6.76 -12.48
C ASP A 175 0.56 7.06 -13.98
N VAL A 176 0.87 8.28 -14.41
CA VAL A 176 0.93 8.67 -15.84
C VAL A 176 1.98 7.83 -16.57
N VAL A 177 3.19 7.69 -16.00
CA VAL A 177 4.26 6.87 -16.59
C VAL A 177 3.82 5.41 -16.74
N SER A 178 3.30 4.80 -15.69
CA SER A 178 2.87 3.39 -15.70
C SER A 178 1.82 3.12 -16.77
N ARG A 179 0.81 3.98 -16.87
CA ARG A 179 -0.22 3.90 -17.91
C ARG A 179 0.35 4.02 -19.33
N GLU A 180 1.24 4.99 -19.54
CA GLU A 180 1.79 5.22 -20.87
C GLU A 180 2.80 4.15 -21.29
N VAL A 181 3.45 3.48 -20.34
CA VAL A 181 4.24 2.26 -20.59
C VAL A 181 3.35 1.16 -21.15
N MET A 182 2.22 0.88 -20.49
CA MET A 182 1.25 -0.12 -20.96
C MET A 182 0.69 0.23 -22.33
N ASN A 183 0.26 1.48 -22.54
CA ASN A 183 -0.22 1.96 -23.84
C ASN A 183 0.88 1.90 -24.93
N GLY A 184 2.10 2.22 -24.57
CA GLY A 184 3.26 2.15 -25.45
C GLY A 184 3.55 0.73 -25.93
N LEU A 185 3.46 -0.25 -25.05
CA LEU A 185 3.75 -1.66 -25.35
C LEU A 185 2.55 -2.42 -25.97
N TYR A 186 1.31 -2.11 -25.57
CA TYR A 186 0.13 -2.91 -25.88
C TYR A 186 -1.02 -2.12 -26.50
N PRO A 187 -0.79 -1.22 -27.50
CA PRO A 187 -1.80 -0.27 -27.98
C PRO A 187 -3.04 -0.91 -28.59
N ASP A 188 -2.95 -2.16 -29.07
CA ASP A 188 -4.02 -2.83 -29.79
C ASP A 188 -4.80 -3.86 -28.91
N THR A 189 -4.51 -3.89 -27.60
CA THR A 189 -5.09 -4.84 -26.65
C THR A 189 -5.71 -4.13 -25.45
N THR A 190 -6.37 -4.90 -24.55
CA THR A 190 -6.93 -4.37 -23.31
C THR A 190 -5.88 -3.66 -22.44
N TYR A 191 -4.61 -4.08 -22.50
CA TYR A 191 -3.54 -3.47 -21.73
C TYR A 191 -3.13 -2.06 -22.20
N GLY A 192 -3.50 -1.67 -23.41
CA GLY A 192 -3.33 -0.29 -23.91
C GLY A 192 -4.44 0.67 -23.49
N LEU A 193 -5.44 0.18 -22.75
CA LEU A 193 -6.58 0.96 -22.25
C LEU A 193 -6.43 1.22 -20.75
N GLU A 194 -7.11 2.26 -20.25
CA GLU A 194 -7.18 2.55 -18.82
C GLU A 194 -8.38 1.82 -18.20
N SER A 195 -8.11 0.70 -17.52
CA SER A 195 -9.16 -0.13 -16.89
C SER A 195 -9.82 0.58 -15.70
N GLY A 196 -9.07 1.43 -14.99
CA GLY A 196 -9.61 2.27 -13.92
C GLY A 196 -10.52 3.38 -14.41
N GLY A 197 -10.37 3.78 -15.66
CA GLY A 197 -11.12 4.85 -16.33
C GLY A 197 -10.32 6.15 -16.48
N ASP A 198 -10.32 6.69 -17.70
CA ASP A 198 -9.77 8.00 -17.98
C ASP A 198 -10.84 9.06 -17.66
N PRO A 199 -10.59 10.05 -16.79
CA PRO A 199 -11.56 11.09 -16.46
C PRO A 199 -12.13 11.86 -17.67
N GLU A 200 -11.39 11.93 -18.78
CA GLU A 200 -11.88 12.54 -20.01
C GLU A 200 -12.85 11.62 -20.77
N VAL A 201 -12.80 10.31 -20.54
CA VAL A 201 -13.57 9.26 -21.23
C VAL A 201 -14.68 8.67 -20.36
N ILE A 202 -14.52 8.59 -19.05
CA ILE A 202 -15.53 8.07 -18.11
C ILE A 202 -16.94 8.63 -18.39
N PRO A 203 -17.13 9.95 -18.68
CA PRO A 203 -18.46 10.49 -18.98
C PRO A 203 -19.12 10.00 -20.28
N GLU A 204 -18.45 9.19 -21.07
CA GLU A 204 -19.01 8.55 -22.25
C GLU A 204 -19.74 7.24 -21.92
N LEU A 205 -19.49 6.65 -20.73
CA LEU A 205 -20.12 5.41 -20.30
C LEU A 205 -21.62 5.60 -20.04
N THR A 206 -22.42 4.83 -20.72
CA THR A 206 -23.87 4.79 -20.51
C THR A 206 -24.26 3.72 -19.50
N TYR A 207 -25.38 3.89 -18.81
CA TYR A 207 -25.94 2.89 -17.93
C TYR A 207 -26.25 1.56 -18.63
N GLU A 208 -26.68 1.62 -19.90
CA GLU A 208 -26.95 0.43 -20.69
C GLU A 208 -25.67 -0.39 -20.98
N GLU A 209 -24.57 0.27 -21.36
CA GLU A 209 -23.27 -0.38 -21.58
C GLU A 209 -22.71 -0.98 -20.31
N PHE A 210 -22.84 -0.26 -19.20
CA PHE A 210 -22.48 -0.74 -17.86
C PHE A 210 -23.22 -2.04 -17.51
N LEU A 211 -24.55 -2.12 -17.70
CA LEU A 211 -25.32 -3.34 -17.46
C LEU A 211 -24.94 -4.48 -18.40
N LYS A 212 -24.68 -4.18 -19.69
CA LYS A 212 -24.23 -5.17 -20.68
C LYS A 212 -22.88 -5.77 -20.30
N PHE A 213 -21.98 -4.99 -19.75
CA PHE A 213 -20.67 -5.47 -19.32
C PHE A 213 -20.81 -6.49 -18.19
N HIS A 214 -21.60 -6.17 -17.15
CA HIS A 214 -21.90 -7.13 -16.08
C HIS A 214 -22.55 -8.39 -16.65
N GLY A 215 -23.62 -8.28 -17.42
CA GLY A 215 -24.34 -9.42 -18.02
C GLY A 215 -23.46 -10.31 -18.90
N LYS A 216 -22.37 -9.75 -19.49
CA LYS A 216 -21.42 -10.50 -20.30
C LYS A 216 -20.40 -11.27 -19.47
N TYR A 217 -19.77 -10.60 -18.49
CA TYR A 217 -18.57 -11.11 -17.85
C TYR A 217 -18.80 -11.76 -16.49
N TYR A 218 -19.86 -11.38 -15.76
CA TYR A 218 -20.14 -11.88 -14.40
C TYR A 218 -20.98 -13.15 -14.43
N HIS A 219 -20.45 -14.17 -15.10
CA HIS A 219 -21.07 -15.49 -15.23
C HIS A 219 -20.14 -16.56 -14.65
N PRO A 220 -20.67 -17.61 -13.95
CA PRO A 220 -19.83 -18.66 -13.37
C PRO A 220 -18.85 -19.31 -14.35
N SER A 221 -19.21 -19.49 -15.62
CA SER A 221 -18.29 -20.03 -16.64
C SER A 221 -17.07 -19.16 -16.92
N ASN A 222 -17.11 -17.87 -16.57
CA ASN A 222 -16.02 -16.91 -16.67
C ASN A 222 -15.34 -16.66 -15.32
N SER A 223 -15.81 -17.28 -14.23
CA SER A 223 -15.28 -17.10 -12.90
C SER A 223 -14.17 -18.08 -12.56
N LEU A 224 -13.27 -17.64 -11.70
CA LEU A 224 -12.21 -18.38 -11.03
C LEU A 224 -12.44 -18.23 -9.53
N ILE A 225 -12.84 -19.30 -8.86
CA ILE A 225 -13.18 -19.32 -7.43
C ILE A 225 -12.01 -19.95 -6.66
N TYR A 226 -11.53 -19.28 -5.63
CA TYR A 226 -10.42 -19.74 -4.81
C TYR A 226 -10.82 -19.83 -3.35
N LEU A 227 -10.43 -20.91 -2.70
CA LEU A 227 -10.61 -21.17 -1.28
C LEU A 227 -9.29 -21.66 -0.67
N TYR A 228 -8.88 -21.04 0.44
CA TYR A 228 -7.61 -21.32 1.12
C TYR A 228 -7.82 -21.47 2.62
N GLY A 229 -7.02 -22.35 3.22
CA GLY A 229 -6.83 -22.45 4.67
C GLY A 229 -7.46 -23.70 5.29
N ASN A 230 -7.64 -23.63 6.61
CA ASN A 230 -8.25 -24.71 7.40
C ASN A 230 -9.78 -24.64 7.30
N LEU A 231 -10.33 -25.21 6.24
CA LEU A 231 -11.77 -25.24 6.00
C LEU A 231 -12.25 -26.65 5.62
N ASP A 232 -13.57 -26.88 5.73
CA ASP A 232 -14.19 -28.09 5.23
C ASP A 232 -14.60 -27.90 3.76
N PRO A 233 -13.89 -28.52 2.79
CA PRO A 233 -14.16 -28.32 1.38
C PRO A 233 -15.56 -28.82 0.98
N GLU A 234 -16.10 -29.86 1.60
CA GLU A 234 -17.43 -30.40 1.27
C GLU A 234 -18.53 -29.40 1.64
N GLU A 235 -18.39 -28.70 2.77
CA GLU A 235 -19.33 -27.67 3.18
C GLU A 235 -19.39 -26.52 2.17
N TYR A 236 -18.21 -25.98 1.78
CA TYR A 236 -18.16 -24.84 0.87
C TYR A 236 -18.54 -25.21 -0.56
N LEU A 237 -18.14 -26.38 -1.06
CA LEU A 237 -18.53 -26.85 -2.39
C LEU A 237 -20.03 -27.11 -2.49
N THR A 238 -20.63 -27.68 -1.44
CA THR A 238 -22.09 -27.86 -1.37
C THR A 238 -22.81 -26.52 -1.33
N PHE A 239 -22.31 -25.57 -0.53
CA PHE A 239 -22.88 -24.23 -0.46
C PHE A 239 -22.80 -23.49 -1.81
N LEU A 240 -21.66 -23.57 -2.50
CA LEU A 240 -21.49 -22.99 -3.84
C LEU A 240 -22.46 -23.57 -4.86
N ASP A 241 -22.61 -24.91 -4.88
CA ASP A 241 -23.54 -25.59 -5.79
C ASP A 241 -24.99 -25.19 -5.52
N GLU A 242 -25.47 -25.40 -4.30
CA GLU A 242 -26.89 -25.26 -3.95
C GLU A 242 -27.36 -23.80 -4.01
N LYS A 243 -26.55 -22.86 -3.57
CA LYS A 243 -26.97 -21.47 -3.48
C LYS A 243 -26.78 -20.69 -4.79
N TYR A 244 -25.74 -21.02 -5.56
CA TYR A 244 -25.31 -20.16 -6.69
C TYR A 244 -25.14 -20.95 -7.99
N LEU A 245 -24.21 -21.90 -8.05
CA LEU A 245 -23.72 -22.45 -9.32
C LEU A 245 -24.76 -23.30 -10.06
N SER A 246 -25.62 -24.05 -9.35
CA SER A 246 -26.67 -24.87 -9.95
C SER A 246 -27.78 -24.06 -10.63
N SER A 247 -27.83 -22.74 -10.42
CA SER A 247 -28.79 -21.86 -11.11
C SER A 247 -28.35 -21.48 -12.52
N TYR A 248 -27.12 -21.82 -12.90
CA TYR A 248 -26.51 -21.45 -14.18
C TYR A 248 -26.22 -22.69 -15.03
N GLU A 249 -26.39 -22.56 -16.34
CA GLU A 249 -25.86 -23.50 -17.33
C GLU A 249 -24.48 -23.02 -17.82
N THR A 250 -23.69 -23.95 -18.37
CA THR A 250 -22.41 -23.58 -19.01
C THR A 250 -22.64 -22.62 -20.17
N LEU A 251 -21.90 -21.51 -20.18
CA LEU A 251 -21.93 -20.49 -21.22
C LEU A 251 -20.51 -20.26 -21.76
N GLU A 252 -20.39 -20.13 -23.08
CA GLU A 252 -19.14 -19.63 -23.68
C GLU A 252 -19.10 -18.11 -23.57
N VAL A 253 -18.14 -17.60 -22.80
CA VAL A 253 -17.94 -16.17 -22.59
C VAL A 253 -16.70 -15.74 -23.36
N ASP A 254 -16.91 -14.84 -24.33
CA ASP A 254 -15.83 -14.18 -25.07
C ASP A 254 -15.11 -13.16 -24.17
N SER A 255 -14.15 -13.66 -23.38
CA SER A 255 -13.30 -12.91 -22.45
C SER A 255 -11.81 -13.15 -22.71
N ALA A 256 -11.46 -13.69 -23.87
CA ALA A 256 -10.07 -13.94 -24.22
C ALA A 256 -9.27 -12.63 -24.27
N ILE A 257 -8.03 -12.68 -23.78
CA ILE A 257 -7.12 -11.54 -23.78
C ILE A 257 -6.20 -11.68 -24.99
N PRO A 258 -6.36 -10.80 -26.00
CA PRO A 258 -5.53 -10.88 -27.19
C PRO A 258 -4.09 -10.48 -26.87
N LEU A 259 -3.14 -11.16 -27.48
CA LEU A 259 -1.73 -10.81 -27.38
C LEU A 259 -1.37 -9.72 -28.39
N GLN A 260 -0.60 -8.73 -27.94
CA GLN A 260 -0.03 -7.69 -28.81
C GLN A 260 0.97 -8.32 -29.78
N LYS A 261 0.86 -8.01 -31.04
CA LYS A 261 1.86 -8.40 -32.03
C LYS A 261 3.12 -7.57 -31.86
N PRO A 262 4.32 -8.19 -32.00
CA PRO A 262 5.57 -7.45 -31.96
C PRO A 262 5.61 -6.34 -33.03
N PHE A 263 6.26 -5.23 -32.70
CA PHE A 263 6.39 -4.09 -33.60
C PHE A 263 7.45 -4.34 -34.69
N ASP A 264 7.31 -3.66 -35.81
CA ASP A 264 8.34 -3.67 -36.86
C ASP A 264 9.62 -2.93 -36.42
N LYS A 265 9.44 -1.89 -35.60
CA LYS A 265 10.51 -1.10 -34.97
C LYS A 265 10.09 -0.57 -33.61
N LYS A 266 11.07 -0.24 -32.77
CA LYS A 266 10.90 0.39 -31.47
C LYS A 266 9.97 1.61 -31.58
N ARG A 267 8.92 1.66 -30.74
CA ARG A 267 8.01 2.81 -30.66
C ARG A 267 8.61 3.91 -29.79
N CYS A 268 8.22 5.15 -30.06
CA CYS A 268 8.48 6.28 -29.20
C CYS A 268 7.15 6.98 -28.91
N VAL A 269 6.82 7.15 -27.63
CA VAL A 269 5.60 7.80 -27.15
C VAL A 269 6.00 8.98 -26.29
N LYS A 270 5.40 10.15 -26.54
CA LYS A 270 5.57 11.34 -25.71
C LYS A 270 4.26 11.71 -25.06
N ARG A 271 4.29 12.07 -23.80
CA ARG A 271 3.16 12.52 -22.99
C ARG A 271 3.59 13.64 -22.05
N GLU A 272 2.59 14.30 -21.50
CA GLU A 272 2.74 15.46 -20.62
C GLU A 272 2.13 15.17 -19.25
N TYR A 273 2.73 15.71 -18.20
CA TYR A 273 2.14 15.76 -16.88
C TYR A 273 2.23 17.17 -16.28
N SER A 274 1.39 17.46 -15.28
CA SER A 274 1.30 18.81 -14.73
C SER A 274 2.31 19.04 -13.61
N VAL A 275 2.99 20.19 -13.68
CA VAL A 275 3.72 20.79 -12.56
C VAL A 275 3.12 22.16 -12.24
N MET A 276 3.54 22.79 -11.13
CA MET A 276 3.04 24.12 -10.75
C MET A 276 3.40 25.16 -11.82
N GLU A 277 2.58 26.20 -11.96
CA GLU A 277 2.75 27.22 -13.00
C GLU A 277 4.07 28.00 -12.86
N ASP A 278 4.56 28.12 -11.63
CA ASP A 278 5.79 28.84 -11.30
C ASP A 278 7.05 27.93 -11.25
N ASP A 279 6.92 26.63 -11.55
CA ASP A 279 8.02 25.67 -11.49
C ASP A 279 8.97 25.81 -12.68
N ILE A 280 10.27 25.67 -12.40
CA ILE A 280 11.34 25.57 -13.42
C ILE A 280 11.53 24.07 -13.72
N ALA A 281 10.76 23.56 -14.67
CA ALA A 281 10.66 22.14 -14.96
C ALA A 281 11.76 21.59 -15.92
N GLU A 282 13.00 22.11 -15.88
CA GLU A 282 14.04 21.77 -16.87
C GLU A 282 14.54 20.31 -16.79
N ASN A 283 14.49 19.66 -15.60
CA ASN A 283 15.00 18.32 -15.39
C ASN A 283 14.02 17.47 -14.58
N GLU A 284 12.75 17.45 -14.97
CA GLU A 284 11.71 16.66 -14.31
C GLU A 284 11.03 15.68 -15.30
N THR A 285 11.73 15.34 -16.39
CA THR A 285 11.24 14.38 -17.39
C THR A 285 11.48 12.95 -16.92
N TYR A 286 10.49 12.08 -17.15
CA TYR A 286 10.65 10.65 -17.04
C TYR A 286 11.03 10.05 -18.39
N LEU A 287 12.10 9.29 -18.43
CA LEU A 287 12.53 8.51 -19.59
C LEU A 287 12.36 7.03 -19.27
N THR A 288 11.61 6.28 -20.06
CA THR A 288 11.45 4.85 -19.86
C THR A 288 11.79 4.03 -21.09
N TYR A 289 12.45 2.88 -20.88
CA TYR A 289 12.78 1.90 -21.91
C TYR A 289 12.07 0.58 -21.58
N ASN A 290 11.12 0.18 -22.41
CA ASN A 290 10.18 -0.86 -22.10
C ASN A 290 10.22 -1.99 -23.13
N ILE A 291 10.14 -3.24 -22.67
CA ILE A 291 10.29 -4.43 -23.48
C ILE A 291 9.23 -5.45 -23.08
N ALA A 292 8.35 -5.83 -24.01
CA ALA A 292 7.42 -6.94 -23.80
C ALA A 292 8.15 -8.28 -23.96
N MET A 293 7.87 -9.25 -23.11
CA MET A 293 8.63 -10.48 -23.05
C MET A 293 7.75 -11.72 -22.88
N GLY A 294 7.97 -12.76 -23.65
CA GLY A 294 7.48 -14.11 -23.43
C GLY A 294 5.99 -14.25 -23.09
N SER A 295 5.72 -15.08 -22.11
CA SER A 295 4.37 -15.37 -21.60
C SER A 295 4.45 -15.62 -20.09
N SER A 296 3.43 -15.18 -19.35
CA SER A 296 3.28 -15.49 -17.92
C SER A 296 3.16 -16.99 -17.62
N LEU A 297 2.84 -17.81 -18.61
CA LEU A 297 2.78 -19.28 -18.49
C LEU A 297 4.15 -19.95 -18.51
N ASP A 298 5.23 -19.21 -18.76
CA ASP A 298 6.60 -19.74 -18.70
C ASP A 298 7.12 -19.59 -17.26
N ARG A 299 7.13 -20.71 -16.53
CA ARG A 299 7.48 -20.79 -15.11
C ARG A 299 8.91 -20.31 -14.79
N GLU A 300 9.88 -20.65 -15.64
CA GLU A 300 11.26 -20.22 -15.44
C GLU A 300 11.44 -18.74 -15.76
N LEU A 301 10.85 -18.27 -16.85
CA LEU A 301 10.92 -16.90 -17.28
C LEU A 301 10.28 -15.96 -16.26
N TYR A 302 9.17 -16.36 -15.64
CA TYR A 302 8.45 -15.61 -14.61
C TYR A 302 9.37 -15.19 -13.46
N ILE A 303 10.16 -16.13 -12.90
CA ILE A 303 11.13 -15.82 -11.83
C ILE A 303 12.40 -15.18 -12.39
N ALA A 304 12.91 -15.68 -13.53
CA ALA A 304 14.18 -15.19 -14.09
C ALA A 304 14.11 -13.71 -14.49
N MET A 305 12.94 -13.20 -14.89
CA MET A 305 12.78 -11.78 -15.21
C MET A 305 12.89 -10.89 -13.96
N ASP A 306 12.27 -11.30 -12.85
CA ASP A 306 12.43 -10.57 -11.58
C ASP A 306 13.88 -10.59 -11.09
N VAL A 307 14.59 -11.72 -11.28
CA VAL A 307 16.04 -11.77 -10.99
C VAL A 307 16.81 -10.77 -11.86
N LEU A 308 16.49 -10.67 -13.15
CA LEU A 308 17.14 -9.73 -14.06
C LEU A 308 16.81 -8.26 -13.74
N VAL A 309 15.62 -7.94 -13.22
CA VAL A 309 15.29 -6.60 -12.70
C VAL A 309 16.36 -6.13 -11.73
N HIS A 310 16.66 -6.97 -10.74
CA HIS A 310 17.63 -6.66 -9.71
C HIS A 310 19.05 -6.55 -10.26
N VAL A 311 19.53 -7.59 -10.93
CA VAL A 311 20.92 -7.72 -11.35
C VAL A 311 21.32 -6.75 -12.47
N LEU A 312 20.37 -6.35 -13.34
CA LEU A 312 20.66 -5.44 -14.44
C LEU A 312 20.58 -3.97 -14.03
N CYS A 313 19.58 -3.59 -13.20
CA CYS A 313 19.29 -2.16 -13.04
C CYS A 313 18.81 -1.73 -11.64
N SER A 314 18.17 -2.56 -10.80
CA SER A 314 17.61 -2.03 -9.53
C SER A 314 18.59 -2.08 -8.37
N ASP A 315 19.46 -3.08 -8.30
CA ASP A 315 20.39 -3.24 -7.17
C ASP A 315 21.49 -2.18 -7.16
N PRO A 316 22.00 -1.77 -5.99
CA PRO A 316 23.17 -0.91 -5.90
C PRO A 316 24.37 -1.46 -6.69
N GLY A 317 24.94 -0.64 -7.58
CA GLY A 317 26.06 -1.05 -8.44
C GLY A 317 25.69 -1.92 -9.63
N SER A 318 24.41 -2.16 -9.91
CA SER A 318 23.97 -2.86 -11.12
C SER A 318 24.41 -2.10 -12.39
N PRO A 319 24.82 -2.81 -13.46
CA PRO A 319 25.58 -2.19 -14.56
C PRO A 319 24.79 -1.12 -15.32
N VAL A 320 23.52 -1.35 -15.60
CA VAL A 320 22.70 -0.37 -16.35
C VAL A 320 22.37 0.84 -15.49
N LYS A 321 22.02 0.65 -14.21
CA LYS A 321 21.79 1.76 -13.27
C LYS A 321 23.03 2.62 -13.15
N GLN A 322 24.18 2.00 -12.89
CA GLN A 322 25.44 2.73 -12.70
C GLN A 322 25.85 3.50 -13.94
N ALA A 323 25.74 2.90 -15.13
CA ALA A 323 26.09 3.60 -16.37
C ALA A 323 25.20 4.81 -16.65
N LEU A 324 23.91 4.75 -16.33
CA LEU A 324 22.99 5.89 -16.46
C LEU A 324 23.28 6.98 -15.44
N VAL A 325 23.52 6.62 -14.19
CA VAL A 325 23.88 7.55 -13.11
C VAL A 325 25.21 8.25 -13.41
N ASP A 326 26.24 7.51 -13.85
CA ASP A 326 27.55 8.06 -14.24
C ASP A 326 27.47 9.03 -15.43
N ALA A 327 26.47 8.83 -16.30
CA ALA A 327 26.20 9.74 -17.41
C ALA A 327 25.34 10.95 -17.03
N GLY A 328 24.93 11.06 -15.77
CA GLY A 328 24.06 12.12 -15.26
C GLY A 328 22.66 12.09 -15.88
N ILE A 329 22.11 10.89 -16.10
CA ILE A 329 20.75 10.71 -16.64
C ILE A 329 19.79 10.37 -15.50
N GLY A 330 19.04 11.38 -15.07
CA GLY A 330 18.08 11.29 -13.97
C GLY A 330 18.73 11.30 -12.58
N ASP A 331 17.95 11.67 -11.59
CA ASP A 331 18.34 11.61 -10.18
C ASP A 331 18.11 10.22 -9.59
N GLU A 332 17.17 9.48 -10.14
CA GLU A 332 16.78 8.14 -9.75
C GLU A 332 16.66 7.24 -10.99
N VAL A 333 17.26 6.06 -10.92
CA VAL A 333 17.18 5.03 -11.96
C VAL A 333 16.78 3.71 -11.33
N TYR A 334 15.71 3.11 -11.86
CA TYR A 334 15.22 1.82 -11.40
C TYR A 334 14.67 0.98 -12.55
N SER A 335 14.44 -0.29 -12.30
CA SER A 335 13.74 -1.19 -13.21
C SER A 335 12.60 -1.90 -12.51
N TYR A 336 11.65 -2.33 -13.31
CA TYR A 336 10.45 -3.03 -12.86
C TYR A 336 10.06 -4.09 -13.88
N SER A 337 9.51 -5.21 -13.44
CA SER A 337 8.86 -6.21 -14.29
C SER A 337 7.41 -6.39 -13.89
N GLU A 338 6.52 -6.51 -14.87
CA GLU A 338 5.15 -6.94 -14.67
C GLU A 338 4.99 -8.34 -15.24
N THR A 339 4.92 -9.33 -14.37
CA THR A 339 4.84 -10.75 -14.72
C THR A 339 3.43 -11.32 -14.61
N GLY A 340 2.50 -10.61 -13.95
CA GLY A 340 1.11 -11.01 -13.68
C GLY A 340 0.11 -10.74 -14.80
N ILE A 341 0.57 -10.40 -16.03
CA ILE A 341 -0.24 -10.19 -17.22
C ILE A 341 0.11 -11.20 -18.31
N ALA A 342 -0.78 -11.39 -19.31
CA ALA A 342 -0.60 -12.41 -20.36
C ALA A 342 0.75 -12.31 -21.10
N GLN A 343 1.18 -11.09 -21.37
CA GLN A 343 2.50 -10.78 -21.93
C GLN A 343 3.30 -9.93 -20.94
N PRO A 344 4.17 -10.52 -20.13
CA PRO A 344 5.03 -9.78 -19.22
C PRO A 344 5.85 -8.70 -19.90
N TYR A 345 6.23 -7.67 -19.15
CA TYR A 345 7.18 -6.66 -19.64
C TYR A 345 8.23 -6.30 -18.60
N PHE A 346 9.32 -5.75 -19.10
CA PHE A 346 10.41 -5.18 -18.32
C PHE A 346 10.53 -3.70 -18.65
N SER A 347 10.69 -2.87 -17.65
CA SER A 347 10.84 -1.41 -17.78
C SER A 347 12.08 -0.92 -17.06
N ILE A 348 12.85 -0.03 -17.69
CA ILE A 348 13.92 0.76 -17.07
C ILE A 348 13.47 2.21 -17.10
N THR A 349 13.47 2.87 -15.93
CA THR A 349 13.03 4.26 -15.78
C THR A 349 14.17 5.13 -15.24
N ALA A 350 14.40 6.27 -15.86
CA ALA A 350 15.16 7.38 -15.30
C ALA A 350 14.21 8.53 -15.00
N LYS A 351 14.19 8.96 -13.75
CA LYS A 351 13.33 10.01 -13.21
C LYS A 351 14.13 11.28 -13.00
N ASN A 352 13.50 12.44 -13.14
CA ASN A 352 14.14 13.74 -13.08
C ASN A 352 15.29 13.89 -14.11
N ALA A 353 15.07 13.43 -15.34
CA ALA A 353 15.98 13.58 -16.47
C ALA A 353 15.58 14.76 -17.35
N SER A 354 16.38 15.05 -18.38
CA SER A 354 16.02 15.98 -19.45
C SER A 354 15.51 15.22 -20.67
N SER A 355 14.47 15.71 -21.32
CA SER A 355 13.96 15.14 -22.58
C SER A 355 15.01 15.09 -23.68
N ALA A 356 15.99 16.00 -23.65
CA ALA A 356 17.12 16.02 -24.57
C ALA A 356 18.06 14.81 -24.42
N GLN A 357 18.04 14.14 -23.27
CA GLN A 357 18.85 12.96 -22.97
C GLN A 357 18.24 11.64 -23.48
N GLN A 358 17.06 11.66 -24.11
CA GLN A 358 16.37 10.46 -24.58
C GLN A 358 17.23 9.53 -25.44
N GLU A 359 17.95 10.06 -26.43
CA GLU A 359 18.79 9.23 -27.31
C GLU A 359 19.99 8.64 -26.55
N GLN A 360 20.59 9.42 -25.65
CA GLN A 360 21.71 8.99 -24.82
C GLN A 360 21.28 7.91 -23.85
N PHE A 361 20.12 8.07 -23.19
CA PHE A 361 19.50 7.09 -22.30
C PHE A 361 19.35 5.72 -22.99
N VAL A 362 18.75 5.72 -24.18
CA VAL A 362 18.54 4.49 -24.96
C VAL A 362 19.88 3.86 -25.38
N SER A 363 20.84 4.66 -25.83
CA SER A 363 22.14 4.18 -26.29
C SER A 363 22.92 3.51 -25.18
N ILE A 364 22.96 4.13 -23.98
CA ILE A 364 23.65 3.55 -22.80
C ILE A 364 23.04 2.21 -22.43
N ILE A 365 21.71 2.11 -22.35
CA ILE A 365 21.04 0.84 -22.02
C ILE A 365 21.40 -0.24 -23.04
N GLU A 366 21.28 0.05 -24.35
CA GLU A 366 21.55 -0.94 -25.39
C GLU A 366 23.03 -1.34 -25.42
N GLU A 367 23.95 -0.41 -25.17
CA GLU A 367 25.39 -0.69 -25.08
C GLU A 367 25.74 -1.55 -23.85
N GLU A 368 25.17 -1.25 -22.66
CA GLU A 368 25.41 -2.03 -21.46
C GLU A 368 24.85 -3.46 -21.59
N LEU A 369 23.65 -3.61 -22.14
CA LEU A 369 23.07 -4.94 -22.40
C LEU A 369 23.96 -5.77 -23.37
N GLN A 370 24.57 -5.13 -24.37
CA GLN A 370 25.54 -5.81 -25.27
C GLN A 370 26.84 -6.19 -24.55
N LYS A 371 27.35 -5.33 -23.65
CA LYS A 371 28.50 -5.65 -22.81
C LYS A 371 28.23 -6.85 -21.90
N ILE A 372 27.06 -6.89 -21.30
CA ILE A 372 26.59 -7.98 -20.42
C ILE A 372 26.59 -9.32 -21.19
N VAL A 373 26.00 -9.35 -22.37
CA VAL A 373 25.98 -10.58 -23.19
C VAL A 373 27.40 -11.03 -23.58
N LYS A 374 28.29 -10.07 -23.85
CA LYS A 374 29.67 -10.36 -24.27
C LYS A 374 30.60 -10.77 -23.13
N HIS A 375 30.43 -10.16 -21.96
CA HIS A 375 31.37 -10.31 -20.83
C HIS A 375 30.83 -11.14 -19.68
N GLY A 376 29.54 -11.47 -19.68
CA GLY A 376 28.83 -12.20 -18.65
C GLY A 376 28.16 -11.30 -17.60
N ILE A 377 27.20 -11.88 -16.86
CA ILE A 377 26.52 -11.29 -15.72
C ILE A 377 27.28 -11.65 -14.42
N ASP A 378 27.24 -10.77 -13.43
CA ASP A 378 27.79 -11.04 -12.10
C ASP A 378 27.09 -12.25 -11.46
N ARG A 379 27.84 -13.35 -11.30
CA ARG A 379 27.37 -14.62 -10.73
C ARG A 379 26.99 -14.49 -9.27
N LYS A 380 27.72 -13.64 -8.53
CA LYS A 380 27.44 -13.39 -7.12
C LYS A 380 26.13 -12.62 -6.95
N ALA A 381 25.85 -11.63 -7.78
CA ALA A 381 24.57 -10.90 -7.79
C ALA A 381 23.39 -11.81 -8.15
N LEU A 382 23.55 -12.71 -9.13
CA LEU A 382 22.53 -13.72 -9.45
C LEU A 382 22.26 -14.65 -8.26
N LEU A 383 23.29 -15.15 -7.59
CA LEU A 383 23.15 -16.00 -6.42
C LEU A 383 22.47 -15.26 -5.25
N ALA A 384 22.86 -14.03 -5.01
CA ALA A 384 22.30 -13.18 -3.96
C ALA A 384 20.81 -12.98 -4.18
N THR A 385 20.38 -12.61 -5.38
CA THR A 385 18.97 -12.39 -5.73
C THR A 385 18.15 -13.67 -5.62
N LEU A 386 18.66 -14.79 -6.11
CA LEU A 386 17.97 -16.09 -6.02
C LEU A 386 17.84 -16.58 -4.57
N ASN A 387 18.85 -16.33 -3.72
CA ASN A 387 18.78 -16.67 -2.29
C ASN A 387 17.75 -15.82 -1.55
N GLU A 388 17.69 -14.53 -1.85
CA GLU A 388 16.67 -13.66 -1.29
C GLU A 388 15.26 -14.12 -1.70
N PHE A 389 15.05 -14.45 -2.97
CA PHE A 389 13.76 -14.96 -3.45
C PHE A 389 13.39 -16.27 -2.77
N GLU A 390 14.33 -17.21 -2.64
CA GLU A 390 14.11 -18.46 -1.90
C GLU A 390 13.74 -18.19 -0.45
N PHE A 391 14.41 -17.24 0.22
CA PHE A 391 14.10 -16.85 1.58
C PHE A 391 12.68 -16.30 1.70
N ARG A 392 12.31 -15.35 0.82
CA ARG A 392 10.95 -14.75 0.78
C ARG A 392 9.86 -15.80 0.54
N TYR A 393 10.07 -16.73 -0.39
CA TYR A 393 9.11 -17.81 -0.65
C TYR A 393 8.93 -18.73 0.55
N ARG A 394 10.01 -19.08 1.24
CA ARG A 394 9.96 -19.95 2.43
C ARG A 394 9.33 -19.27 3.64
N GLU A 395 9.66 -18.02 3.87
CA GLU A 395 9.09 -17.23 4.95
C GLU A 395 7.61 -16.96 4.72
N ALA A 396 7.24 -16.58 3.49
CA ALA A 396 5.91 -16.21 3.06
C ALA A 396 5.23 -15.22 4.02
N ASP A 397 5.99 -14.22 4.47
CA ASP A 397 5.51 -13.09 5.27
C ASP A 397 5.17 -11.92 4.32
N PHE A 398 3.89 -11.60 4.24
CA PHE A 398 3.34 -10.53 3.39
C PHE A 398 2.86 -9.33 4.21
N GLY A 399 3.38 -9.17 5.43
CA GLY A 399 3.04 -8.07 6.32
C GLY A 399 1.58 -8.13 6.77
N SER A 400 0.80 -7.11 6.41
CA SER A 400 -0.63 -7.01 6.78
C SER A 400 -1.57 -7.83 5.88
N TYR A 401 -1.08 -8.35 4.77
CA TYR A 401 -1.91 -9.14 3.85
C TYR A 401 -1.97 -10.61 4.28
N PRO A 402 -3.18 -11.25 4.26
CA PRO A 402 -3.29 -12.68 4.49
C PRO A 402 -2.44 -13.49 3.52
N ARG A 403 -1.69 -14.47 4.03
CA ARG A 403 -0.85 -15.35 3.21
C ARG A 403 -1.64 -16.00 2.07
N GLY A 404 -2.82 -16.55 2.40
CA GLY A 404 -3.67 -17.20 1.41
C GLY A 404 -4.14 -16.26 0.29
N LEU A 405 -4.33 -14.97 0.58
CA LEU A 405 -4.66 -13.98 -0.44
C LEU A 405 -3.53 -13.78 -1.44
N MET A 406 -2.31 -13.58 -0.94
CA MET A 406 -1.15 -13.34 -1.81
C MET A 406 -0.84 -14.55 -2.70
N LEU A 407 -0.92 -15.75 -2.14
CA LEU A 407 -0.81 -17.00 -2.92
C LEU A 407 -1.94 -17.14 -3.95
N GLY A 408 -3.16 -16.77 -3.59
CA GLY A 408 -4.30 -16.80 -4.50
C GLY A 408 -4.18 -15.81 -5.65
N LEU A 409 -3.69 -14.59 -5.38
CA LEU A 409 -3.42 -13.59 -6.43
C LEU A 409 -2.29 -14.06 -7.35
N GLN A 410 -1.21 -14.62 -6.80
CA GLN A 410 -0.13 -15.19 -7.60
C GLN A 410 -0.59 -16.39 -8.45
N ALA A 411 -1.54 -17.18 -7.97
CA ALA A 411 -2.14 -18.25 -8.77
C ALA A 411 -2.86 -17.70 -10.01
N LEU A 412 -3.48 -16.50 -9.93
CA LEU A 412 -4.14 -15.85 -11.06
C LEU A 412 -3.17 -15.48 -12.19
N ASP A 413 -1.88 -15.25 -11.91
CA ASP A 413 -0.88 -14.88 -12.91
C ASP A 413 -0.67 -15.97 -13.99
N SER A 414 -1.14 -17.19 -13.72
CA SER A 414 -1.21 -18.25 -14.71
C SER A 414 -2.63 -18.76 -14.97
N TRP A 415 -3.43 -18.92 -13.91
CA TRP A 415 -4.76 -19.49 -13.96
C TRP A 415 -5.74 -18.69 -14.82
N LEU A 416 -5.58 -17.37 -14.85
CA LEU A 416 -6.38 -16.48 -15.68
C LEU A 416 -6.21 -16.79 -17.19
N TYR A 417 -5.00 -17.18 -17.60
CA TYR A 417 -4.63 -17.39 -19.01
C TYR A 417 -4.73 -18.86 -19.44
N ASP A 418 -4.53 -19.79 -18.49
CA ASP A 418 -4.77 -21.23 -18.69
C ASP A 418 -5.50 -21.79 -17.48
N LYS A 419 -6.78 -22.13 -17.69
CA LYS A 419 -7.68 -22.59 -16.62
C LYS A 419 -7.24 -23.90 -15.95
N GLU A 420 -6.28 -24.61 -16.52
CA GLU A 420 -5.71 -25.86 -15.99
C GLU A 420 -4.40 -25.66 -15.22
N LYS A 421 -3.92 -24.40 -15.08
CA LYS A 421 -2.60 -24.12 -14.48
C LYS A 421 -2.64 -23.15 -13.30
N PRO A 422 -3.41 -23.40 -12.22
CA PRO A 422 -3.43 -22.50 -11.05
C PRO A 422 -2.17 -22.57 -10.17
N PHE A 423 -1.36 -23.66 -10.26
CA PHE A 423 -0.33 -23.91 -9.27
C PHE A 423 1.10 -23.61 -9.73
N ILE A 424 1.32 -23.27 -11.01
CA ILE A 424 2.69 -23.20 -11.56
C ILE A 424 3.59 -22.13 -10.94
N HIS A 425 3.03 -21.06 -10.40
CA HIS A 425 3.80 -19.98 -9.79
C HIS A 425 3.88 -20.05 -8.27
N ILE A 426 2.96 -20.76 -7.61
CA ILE A 426 2.98 -20.95 -6.15
C ILE A 426 3.90 -22.09 -5.69
N GLU A 427 4.43 -22.89 -6.63
CA GLU A 427 5.50 -23.87 -6.40
C GLU A 427 6.81 -23.35 -7.01
N ALA A 428 7.58 -22.60 -6.23
CA ALA A 428 8.75 -21.89 -6.72
C ALA A 428 10.09 -22.58 -6.42
N ASN A 429 10.17 -23.43 -5.37
CA ASN A 429 11.44 -23.98 -4.90
C ASN A 429 12.18 -24.78 -5.96
N ASP A 430 11.49 -25.66 -6.70
CA ASP A 430 12.11 -26.42 -7.79
C ASP A 430 12.63 -25.52 -8.91
N THR A 431 11.87 -24.48 -9.25
CA THR A 431 12.26 -23.50 -10.27
C THR A 431 13.47 -22.69 -9.82
N LEU A 432 13.50 -22.25 -8.55
CA LEU A 432 14.65 -21.55 -7.97
C LEU A 432 15.90 -22.44 -7.96
N ALA A 433 15.77 -23.73 -7.62
CA ALA A 433 16.89 -24.68 -7.68
C ALA A 433 17.45 -24.82 -9.10
N VAL A 434 16.58 -24.98 -10.10
CA VAL A 434 16.98 -25.03 -11.52
C VAL A 434 17.66 -23.73 -11.96
N LEU A 435 17.12 -22.58 -11.57
CA LEU A 435 17.71 -21.28 -11.90
C LEU A 435 19.09 -21.08 -11.25
N LYS A 436 19.29 -21.59 -10.02
CA LYS A 436 20.61 -21.60 -9.35
C LYS A 436 21.64 -22.48 -10.10
N GLU A 437 21.25 -23.65 -10.56
CA GLU A 437 22.13 -24.50 -11.38
C GLU A 437 22.54 -23.82 -12.70
N LYS A 438 21.66 -22.94 -13.22
CA LYS A 438 21.92 -22.20 -14.46
C LYS A 438 22.87 -21.00 -14.30
N ILE A 439 23.22 -20.60 -13.07
CA ILE A 439 24.14 -19.47 -12.81
C ILE A 439 25.48 -19.69 -13.53
N GLU A 440 26.04 -20.92 -13.48
CA GLU A 440 27.32 -21.24 -14.08
C GLU A 440 27.26 -21.48 -15.60
N THR A 441 26.11 -21.23 -16.22
CA THR A 441 25.90 -21.37 -17.66
C THR A 441 25.71 -19.99 -18.31
N SER A 442 25.53 -19.95 -19.64
CA SER A 442 25.14 -18.72 -20.36
C SER A 442 23.63 -18.50 -20.44
N TYR A 443 22.86 -19.06 -19.52
CA TYR A 443 21.40 -18.98 -19.54
C TYR A 443 20.91 -17.55 -19.42
N TYR A 444 21.37 -16.80 -18.43
CA TYR A 444 20.93 -15.43 -18.18
C TYR A 444 21.37 -14.47 -19.29
N GLU A 445 22.60 -14.61 -19.78
CA GLU A 445 23.05 -13.87 -20.95
C GLU A 445 22.22 -14.21 -22.20
N GLY A 446 21.80 -15.46 -22.34
CA GLY A 446 20.89 -15.92 -23.40
C GLY A 446 19.49 -15.27 -23.28
N LEU A 447 18.97 -15.06 -22.07
CA LEU A 447 17.73 -14.33 -21.85
C LEU A 447 17.88 -12.86 -22.25
N VAL A 448 19.00 -12.22 -21.87
CA VAL A 448 19.30 -10.83 -22.26
C VAL A 448 19.42 -10.71 -23.78
N GLN A 449 20.13 -11.61 -24.44
CA GLN A 449 20.25 -11.63 -25.91
C GLN A 449 18.86 -11.76 -26.57
N LYS A 450 18.08 -12.77 -26.16
CA LYS A 450 16.78 -13.09 -26.77
C LYS A 450 15.73 -12.01 -26.54
N TYR A 451 15.55 -11.58 -25.28
CA TYR A 451 14.42 -10.74 -24.90
C TYR A 451 14.75 -9.25 -24.89
N PHE A 452 16.02 -8.87 -24.64
CA PHE A 452 16.40 -7.45 -24.56
C PHE A 452 17.06 -6.95 -25.83
N ILE A 453 17.90 -7.76 -26.51
CA ILE A 453 18.62 -7.32 -27.72
C ILE A 453 17.83 -7.63 -28.99
N ASP A 454 17.53 -8.91 -29.23
CA ASP A 454 16.93 -9.39 -30.48
C ASP A 454 15.43 -9.09 -30.59
N ASN A 455 14.78 -8.82 -29.48
CA ASN A 455 13.35 -8.54 -29.41
C ASN A 455 13.05 -7.16 -30.04
N ARG A 456 12.02 -7.12 -30.90
CA ARG A 456 11.55 -5.87 -31.54
C ARG A 456 10.38 -5.22 -30.80
N HIS A 457 9.73 -5.93 -29.88
CA HIS A 457 8.58 -5.45 -29.13
C HIS A 457 9.03 -4.51 -28.00
N LYS A 458 9.39 -3.29 -28.36
CA LYS A 458 9.96 -2.28 -27.46
C LYS A 458 9.26 -0.93 -27.63
N ALA A 459 9.18 -0.20 -26.53
CA ALA A 459 8.68 1.17 -26.49
C ALA A 459 9.58 2.06 -25.62
N VAL A 460 9.89 3.24 -26.10
CA VAL A 460 10.45 4.33 -25.29
C VAL A 460 9.32 5.28 -24.97
N VAL A 461 9.08 5.55 -23.71
CA VAL A 461 8.07 6.52 -23.29
C VAL A 461 8.77 7.68 -22.59
N VAL A 462 8.41 8.89 -23.01
CA VAL A 462 8.93 10.15 -22.47
C VAL A 462 7.76 10.91 -21.89
N VAL A 463 7.79 11.20 -20.60
CA VAL A 463 6.74 11.96 -19.92
C VAL A 463 7.33 13.28 -19.46
N GLU A 464 6.90 14.37 -20.11
CA GLU A 464 7.47 15.71 -19.95
C GLU A 464 6.62 16.56 -18.99
N PRO A 465 7.24 17.33 -18.07
CA PRO A 465 6.52 18.24 -17.18
C PRO A 465 6.01 19.46 -17.98
N VAL A 466 4.79 19.88 -17.70
CA VAL A 466 4.19 21.09 -18.30
C VAL A 466 3.64 21.98 -17.20
N PRO A 467 4.20 23.18 -16.99
CA PRO A 467 3.70 24.14 -16.03
C PRO A 467 2.24 24.52 -16.29
N GLY A 468 1.40 24.46 -15.24
CA GLY A 468 0.01 24.90 -15.28
C GLY A 468 -0.95 24.03 -16.10
N LEU A 469 -0.55 22.82 -16.52
CA LEU A 469 -1.38 21.93 -17.35
C LEU A 469 -2.71 21.58 -16.69
N THR A 470 -2.72 21.32 -15.36
CA THR A 470 -3.94 21.05 -14.61
C THR A 470 -4.94 22.20 -14.73
N GLY A 471 -4.51 23.44 -14.46
CA GLY A 471 -5.40 24.61 -14.56
C GLY A 471 -5.96 24.82 -15.96
N LYS A 472 -5.13 24.54 -17.00
CA LYS A 472 -5.58 24.58 -18.38
C LYS A 472 -6.66 23.54 -18.67
N LYS A 473 -6.47 22.28 -18.25
CA LYS A 473 -7.44 21.19 -18.44
C LYS A 473 -8.73 21.43 -17.65
N GLU A 474 -8.65 21.94 -16.42
CA GLU A 474 -9.82 22.31 -15.62
C GLU A 474 -10.64 23.40 -16.31
N LYS A 475 -9.98 24.41 -16.87
CA LYS A 475 -10.65 25.48 -17.62
C LYS A 475 -11.31 24.94 -18.89
N GLU A 476 -10.62 24.11 -19.66
CA GLU A 476 -11.16 23.49 -20.88
C GLU A 476 -12.39 22.64 -20.56
N LEU A 477 -12.38 21.88 -19.44
CA LEU A 477 -13.53 21.12 -18.96
C LEU A 477 -14.69 22.06 -18.56
N ALA A 478 -14.42 23.12 -17.79
CA ALA A 478 -15.41 24.09 -17.40
C ALA A 478 -16.06 24.79 -18.60
N ASP A 479 -15.26 25.22 -19.57
CA ASP A 479 -15.75 25.84 -20.80
C ASP A 479 -16.61 24.86 -21.64
N ARG A 480 -16.22 23.58 -21.72
CA ARG A 480 -17.00 22.52 -22.37
C ARG A 480 -18.35 22.30 -21.67
N LEU A 481 -18.34 22.22 -20.33
CA LEU A 481 -19.56 22.03 -19.55
C LEU A 481 -20.50 23.24 -19.62
N ALA A 482 -19.95 24.46 -19.62
CA ALA A 482 -20.72 25.69 -19.85
C ALA A 482 -21.39 25.67 -21.23
N ALA A 483 -20.67 25.29 -22.27
CA ALA A 483 -21.21 25.15 -23.62
C ALA A 483 -22.31 24.06 -23.73
N ILE A 484 -22.20 22.98 -22.96
CA ILE A 484 -23.24 21.95 -22.84
C ILE A 484 -24.48 22.57 -22.16
N LYS A 485 -24.30 23.23 -21.03
CA LYS A 485 -25.36 23.89 -20.27
C LYS A 485 -26.11 24.96 -21.09
N ASP A 486 -25.36 25.75 -21.89
CA ASP A 486 -25.96 26.79 -22.74
C ASP A 486 -26.86 26.24 -23.84
N ARG A 487 -26.63 24.97 -24.25
CA ARG A 487 -27.47 24.29 -25.25
C ARG A 487 -28.67 23.58 -24.65
N MET A 488 -28.71 23.38 -23.35
CA MET A 488 -29.80 22.74 -22.64
C MET A 488 -31.03 23.65 -22.62
N THR A 489 -32.20 23.08 -22.81
CA THR A 489 -33.45 23.75 -22.52
C THR A 489 -33.65 23.97 -21.00
N ASP A 490 -34.57 24.80 -20.60
CA ASP A 490 -34.86 25.00 -19.18
C ASP A 490 -35.39 23.73 -18.52
N GLU A 491 -36.12 22.89 -19.28
CA GLU A 491 -36.58 21.59 -18.83
C GLU A 491 -35.43 20.60 -18.62
N GLU A 492 -34.42 20.58 -19.50
CA GLU A 492 -33.23 19.73 -19.36
C GLU A 492 -32.37 20.17 -18.16
N LYS A 493 -32.18 21.48 -17.95
CA LYS A 493 -31.50 22.01 -16.76
C LYS A 493 -32.24 21.61 -15.49
N GLN A 494 -33.56 21.79 -15.45
CA GLN A 494 -34.35 21.38 -14.30
C GLN A 494 -34.27 19.87 -14.05
N ALA A 495 -34.25 19.05 -15.12
CA ALA A 495 -34.07 17.59 -14.98
C ALA A 495 -32.72 17.21 -14.33
N VAL A 496 -31.62 17.91 -14.64
CA VAL A 496 -30.34 17.71 -13.96
C VAL A 496 -30.43 18.10 -12.48
N VAL A 497 -31.03 19.24 -12.17
CA VAL A 497 -31.23 19.70 -10.77
C VAL A 497 -32.06 18.69 -9.98
N ASP A 498 -33.14 18.18 -10.58
CA ASP A 498 -34.01 17.20 -9.93
C ASP A 498 -33.30 15.84 -9.73
N ALA A 499 -32.50 15.43 -10.70
CA ALA A 499 -31.66 14.23 -10.59
C ALA A 499 -30.59 14.37 -9.49
N THR A 500 -29.93 15.54 -9.41
CA THR A 500 -28.96 15.86 -8.34
C THR A 500 -29.62 15.76 -6.97
N LYS A 501 -30.79 16.41 -6.78
CA LYS A 501 -31.54 16.34 -5.52
C LYS A 501 -31.98 14.94 -5.16
N ALA A 502 -32.45 14.16 -6.17
CA ALA A 502 -32.89 12.79 -5.97
C ALA A 502 -31.72 11.86 -5.59
N LEU A 503 -30.52 12.10 -6.16
CA LEU A 503 -29.33 11.36 -5.81
C LEU A 503 -28.86 11.69 -4.38
N HIS A 504 -28.79 12.97 -4.02
CA HIS A 504 -28.44 13.40 -2.66
C HIS A 504 -29.44 12.87 -1.61
N ALA A 505 -30.73 12.87 -1.91
CA ALA A 505 -31.73 12.26 -1.03
C ALA A 505 -31.51 10.76 -0.88
N TYR A 506 -31.23 10.05 -1.98
CA TYR A 506 -30.89 8.62 -1.97
C TYR A 506 -29.65 8.35 -1.11
N GLN A 507 -28.58 9.13 -1.26
CA GLN A 507 -27.34 8.98 -0.50
C GLN A 507 -27.53 9.19 1.01
N GLN A 508 -28.38 10.15 1.40
CA GLN A 508 -28.62 10.50 2.80
C GLN A 508 -29.66 9.62 3.51
N GLU A 509 -30.56 8.99 2.75
CA GLU A 509 -31.56 8.11 3.32
C GLU A 509 -30.93 6.80 3.85
N PRO A 510 -31.06 6.46 5.14
CA PRO A 510 -30.50 5.22 5.68
C PRO A 510 -31.22 3.98 5.10
N SER A 511 -30.52 2.87 5.01
CA SER A 511 -31.14 1.59 4.65
C SER A 511 -32.22 1.19 5.65
N PRO A 512 -33.35 0.59 5.21
CA PRO A 512 -34.40 0.10 6.11
C PRO A 512 -33.85 -0.90 7.13
N LYS A 513 -34.31 -0.78 8.40
CA LYS A 513 -33.84 -1.69 9.48
C LYS A 513 -34.11 -3.16 9.20
N GLU A 514 -35.18 -3.48 8.50
CA GLU A 514 -35.51 -4.85 8.05
C GLU A 514 -34.53 -5.39 7.01
N ASP A 515 -33.97 -4.53 6.19
CA ASP A 515 -32.91 -4.92 5.23
C ASP A 515 -31.54 -5.02 5.92
N LEU A 516 -31.20 -4.09 6.80
CA LEU A 516 -30.02 -4.19 7.66
C LEU A 516 -29.98 -5.49 8.48
N ALA A 517 -31.17 -5.94 8.94
CA ALA A 517 -31.29 -7.19 9.70
C ALA A 517 -30.96 -8.45 8.87
N LYS A 518 -30.97 -8.36 7.54
CA LYS A 518 -30.59 -9.50 6.66
C LYS A 518 -29.09 -9.71 6.59
N ILE A 519 -28.28 -8.65 6.82
CA ILE A 519 -26.83 -8.79 6.90
C ILE A 519 -26.50 -9.67 8.13
N PRO A 520 -25.81 -10.80 7.94
CA PRO A 520 -25.46 -11.67 9.04
C PRO A 520 -24.48 -10.96 9.98
N LEU A 521 -24.75 -11.05 11.27
CA LEU A 521 -23.93 -10.42 12.30
C LEU A 521 -23.50 -11.46 13.34
N LEU A 522 -22.25 -11.36 13.78
CA LEU A 522 -21.75 -12.10 14.94
C LEU A 522 -22.37 -11.56 16.22
N LYS A 523 -22.31 -12.35 17.29
CA LYS A 523 -22.72 -11.94 18.63
C LYS A 523 -21.49 -11.51 19.43
N ARG A 524 -21.71 -10.73 20.51
CA ARG A 524 -20.62 -10.35 21.43
C ARG A 524 -19.93 -11.57 22.05
N GLU A 525 -20.62 -12.68 22.24
CA GLU A 525 -20.07 -13.94 22.77
C GLU A 525 -19.15 -14.66 21.77
N ASP A 526 -19.23 -14.33 20.49
CA ASP A 526 -18.36 -14.92 19.45
C ASP A 526 -16.95 -14.27 19.46
N MET A 527 -16.74 -13.19 20.23
CA MET A 527 -15.48 -12.45 20.31
C MET A 527 -14.62 -12.92 21.49
N LYS A 528 -13.29 -12.88 21.28
CA LYS A 528 -12.32 -13.15 22.37
C LYS A 528 -12.42 -12.05 23.44
N LYS A 529 -12.38 -12.45 24.71
CA LYS A 529 -12.42 -11.51 25.84
C LYS A 529 -11.04 -11.00 26.22
N GLU A 530 -10.03 -11.81 26.00
CA GLU A 530 -8.65 -11.56 26.39
C GLU A 530 -7.96 -10.65 25.37
N ALA A 531 -7.19 -9.69 25.85
CA ALA A 531 -6.29 -8.89 25.04
C ALA A 531 -5.10 -9.75 24.55
N ALA A 532 -4.55 -9.44 23.38
CA ALA A 532 -3.34 -10.10 22.87
C ALA A 532 -2.18 -9.93 23.85
N ALA A 533 -1.56 -11.04 24.25
CA ALA A 533 -0.49 -11.05 25.23
C ALA A 533 0.85 -10.63 24.60
N TYR A 534 1.66 -9.90 25.37
CA TYR A 534 3.08 -9.71 25.06
C TYR A 534 3.86 -10.99 25.36
N VAL A 535 4.85 -11.28 24.53
CA VAL A 535 5.79 -12.38 24.75
C VAL A 535 7.15 -11.76 25.05
N ASN A 536 7.35 -11.26 26.28
CA ASN A 536 8.57 -10.58 26.70
C ASN A 536 9.26 -11.37 27.81
N GLU A 537 10.55 -11.63 27.64
CA GLU A 537 11.46 -12.18 28.64
C GLU A 537 12.71 -11.31 28.65
N GLU A 538 12.96 -10.66 29.80
CA GLU A 538 14.19 -9.86 29.98
C GLU A 538 15.34 -10.81 30.36
N ARG A 539 16.40 -10.77 29.53
CA ARG A 539 17.64 -11.55 29.71
C ARG A 539 18.85 -10.62 29.70
N GLY A 540 20.02 -11.20 29.78
CA GLY A 540 21.29 -10.47 29.80
C GLY A 540 21.55 -9.73 31.10
N SER A 541 22.34 -8.64 31.05
CA SER A 541 22.70 -7.83 32.21
C SER A 541 22.23 -6.39 32.04
N LYS A 542 22.42 -5.55 33.07
CA LYS A 542 22.08 -4.13 32.98
C LYS A 542 22.94 -3.40 31.95
N GLU A 543 24.18 -3.84 31.75
CA GLU A 543 25.14 -3.30 30.80
C GLU A 543 24.90 -3.87 29.37
N ALA A 544 24.28 -5.03 29.27
CA ALA A 544 23.96 -5.70 28.04
C ALA A 544 22.52 -6.26 28.09
N PRO A 545 21.50 -5.38 28.05
CA PRO A 545 20.12 -5.78 28.16
C PRO A 545 19.67 -6.53 26.89
N VAL A 546 18.87 -7.57 27.11
CA VAL A 546 18.25 -8.39 26.08
C VAL A 546 16.74 -8.48 26.31
N LEU A 547 15.97 -8.18 25.28
CA LEU A 547 14.54 -8.45 25.26
C LEU A 547 14.32 -9.63 24.31
N TYR A 548 13.87 -10.75 24.86
CA TYR A 548 13.70 -11.98 24.13
C TYR A 548 12.21 -12.32 23.97
N HIS A 549 11.86 -12.82 22.79
CA HIS A 549 10.52 -13.26 22.47
C HIS A 549 10.56 -14.72 22.04
N ASN A 550 10.16 -15.63 22.97
CA ASN A 550 10.11 -17.07 22.70
C ASN A 550 8.88 -17.39 21.82
N ILE A 551 9.08 -17.30 20.52
CA ILE A 551 8.04 -17.51 19.49
C ILE A 551 8.58 -18.52 18.47
N PHE A 552 7.72 -19.45 18.04
CA PHE A 552 8.08 -20.36 16.94
C PHE A 552 8.22 -19.58 15.62
N THR A 553 9.36 -19.74 14.94
CA THR A 553 9.74 -18.96 13.75
C THR A 553 10.20 -19.83 12.56
N ASN A 554 9.99 -21.14 12.63
CA ASN A 554 10.35 -22.09 11.58
C ASN A 554 11.83 -21.96 11.10
N GLY A 555 12.77 -21.82 12.06
CA GLY A 555 14.21 -21.78 11.76
C GLY A 555 14.77 -20.39 11.43
N ILE A 556 13.96 -19.34 11.49
CA ILE A 556 14.36 -17.96 11.23
C ILE A 556 14.56 -17.22 12.56
N GLY A 557 15.70 -16.52 12.72
CA GLY A 557 15.93 -15.56 13.79
C GLY A 557 15.62 -14.14 13.30
N TYR A 558 14.82 -13.39 14.08
CA TYR A 558 14.56 -11.97 13.83
C TYR A 558 15.30 -11.13 14.87
N LEU A 559 16.29 -10.40 14.43
CA LEU A 559 17.17 -9.58 15.28
C LEU A 559 16.90 -8.12 15.05
N ASN A 560 16.77 -7.36 16.14
CA ASN A 560 16.70 -5.92 16.13
C ASN A 560 17.70 -5.33 17.15
N LEU A 561 18.62 -4.53 16.68
CA LEU A 561 19.53 -3.75 17.51
C LEU A 561 18.91 -2.37 17.74
N VAL A 562 18.35 -2.15 18.93
CA VAL A 562 17.62 -0.93 19.29
C VAL A 562 18.57 0.04 19.99
N PHE A 563 18.92 1.15 19.34
CA PHE A 563 19.79 2.20 19.88
C PHE A 563 18.96 3.40 20.35
N ASP A 564 19.15 3.80 21.61
CA ASP A 564 18.55 5.00 22.18
C ASP A 564 19.13 6.27 21.54
N ALA A 565 18.29 7.07 20.89
CA ALA A 565 18.66 8.31 20.23
C ALA A 565 18.36 9.58 21.07
N SER A 566 17.98 9.43 22.36
CA SER A 566 17.55 10.54 23.21
C SER A 566 18.65 11.58 23.48
N HIS A 567 19.91 11.22 23.28
CA HIS A 567 21.07 12.10 23.51
C HIS A 567 21.68 12.68 22.24
N VAL A 568 21.06 12.44 21.08
CA VAL A 568 21.47 13.06 19.81
C VAL A 568 21.16 14.57 19.86
N PRO A 569 22.15 15.45 19.59
CA PRO A 569 21.93 16.91 19.55
C PRO A 569 20.86 17.29 18.51
N ALA A 570 20.09 18.34 18.81
CA ALA A 570 18.99 18.82 17.94
C ALA A 570 19.42 19.04 16.48
N ARG A 571 20.63 19.59 16.27
CA ARG A 571 21.18 19.85 14.92
C ARG A 571 21.44 18.58 14.10
N LEU A 572 21.68 17.44 14.75
CA LEU A 572 21.95 16.16 14.09
C LEU A 572 20.68 15.32 13.85
N PHE A 573 19.56 15.66 14.47
CA PHE A 573 18.31 14.89 14.34
C PHE A 573 17.84 14.71 12.89
N PRO A 574 17.83 15.75 12.04
CA PRO A 574 17.44 15.59 10.64
C PRO A 574 18.37 14.62 9.86
N TYR A 575 19.64 14.50 10.26
CA TYR A 575 20.59 13.58 9.62
C TYR A 575 20.34 12.10 9.97
N ILE A 576 19.48 11.79 10.96
CA ILE A 576 19.06 10.40 11.24
C ILE A 576 18.33 9.80 10.03
N GLY A 577 17.45 10.56 9.37
CA GLY A 577 16.78 10.11 8.16
C GLY A 577 17.74 9.85 6.99
N ILE A 578 18.75 10.72 6.84
CA ILE A 578 19.81 10.54 5.84
C ILE A 578 20.65 9.31 6.16
N LEU A 579 21.09 9.13 7.41
CA LEU A 579 21.87 7.96 7.82
C LEU A 579 21.09 6.65 7.59
N LYS A 580 19.79 6.65 7.90
CA LYS A 580 18.89 5.51 7.62
C LYS A 580 18.91 5.17 6.13
N SER A 581 18.81 6.14 5.25
CA SER A 581 18.84 5.94 3.80
C SER A 581 20.20 5.45 3.32
N ILE A 582 21.30 6.04 3.83
CA ILE A 582 22.68 5.61 3.49
C ILE A 582 22.88 4.13 3.87
N PHE A 583 22.44 3.70 5.05
CA PHE A 583 22.60 2.31 5.49
C PHE A 583 21.66 1.33 4.78
N THR A 584 20.59 1.82 4.16
CA THR A 584 19.68 1.00 3.33
C THR A 584 20.22 0.83 1.90
N LEU A 585 20.71 1.91 1.29
CA LEU A 585 21.25 1.93 -0.08
C LEU A 585 22.75 1.61 -0.14
N MET A 586 23.42 1.61 1.02
CA MET A 586 24.80 1.24 1.30
C MET A 586 25.85 2.16 0.69
N VAL A 587 26.90 2.32 1.46
CA VAL A 587 28.18 2.90 1.07
C VAL A 587 29.28 1.85 1.20
N ASP A 588 30.44 2.11 0.68
CA ASP A 588 31.61 1.26 0.92
C ASP A 588 31.90 1.17 2.43
N THR A 589 32.45 0.03 2.83
CA THR A 589 32.93 -0.18 4.20
C THR A 589 34.43 -0.49 4.19
N GLU A 590 35.03 -0.69 5.35
CA GLU A 590 36.44 -1.05 5.45
C GLU A 590 36.78 -2.34 4.66
N HIS A 591 35.81 -3.28 4.55
CA HIS A 591 36.07 -4.62 4.00
C HIS A 591 35.32 -4.91 2.71
N TYR A 592 34.28 -4.16 2.37
CA TYR A 592 33.41 -4.41 1.22
C TYR A 592 33.13 -3.13 0.44
N SER A 593 33.05 -3.25 -0.88
CA SER A 593 32.32 -2.27 -1.68
C SER A 593 30.83 -2.33 -1.34
N TYR A 594 30.09 -1.24 -1.55
CA TYR A 594 28.65 -1.20 -1.27
C TYR A 594 27.88 -2.28 -2.05
N SER A 595 28.27 -2.56 -3.29
CA SER A 595 27.67 -3.62 -4.09
C SER A 595 27.97 -5.02 -3.54
N ASP A 596 29.25 -5.29 -3.13
CA ASP A 596 29.60 -6.54 -2.50
C ASP A 596 28.93 -6.76 -1.16
N LEU A 597 28.81 -5.70 -0.33
CA LEU A 597 28.11 -5.74 0.95
C LEU A 597 26.62 -6.08 0.76
N TYR A 598 25.99 -5.43 -0.21
CA TYR A 598 24.60 -5.69 -0.56
C TYR A 598 24.37 -7.15 -0.96
N ASN A 599 25.26 -7.69 -1.80
CA ASN A 599 25.20 -9.09 -2.20
C ASN A 599 25.44 -10.05 -1.02
N GLU A 600 26.42 -9.78 -0.14
CA GLU A 600 26.68 -10.60 1.06
C GLU A 600 25.48 -10.67 1.99
N ILE A 601 24.80 -9.53 2.20
CA ILE A 601 23.59 -9.48 3.02
C ILE A 601 22.50 -10.40 2.44
N ARG A 602 22.26 -10.35 1.16
CA ARG A 602 21.24 -11.17 0.47
C ARG A 602 21.60 -12.65 0.40
N ILE A 603 22.89 -12.98 0.37
CA ILE A 603 23.36 -14.38 0.40
C ILE A 603 23.14 -15.00 1.77
N HIS A 604 23.37 -14.26 2.85
CA HIS A 604 23.43 -14.80 4.21
C HIS A 604 22.23 -14.46 5.10
N THR A 605 21.39 -13.54 4.66
CA THR A 605 20.25 -13.04 5.46
C THR A 605 18.99 -12.93 4.59
N GLY A 606 17.85 -12.70 5.24
CA GLY A 606 16.61 -12.28 4.57
C GLY A 606 16.52 -10.76 4.38
N GLY A 607 17.67 -10.06 4.39
CA GLY A 607 17.76 -8.61 4.25
C GLY A 607 17.99 -7.88 5.56
N THR A 608 18.28 -6.58 5.43
CA THR A 608 18.45 -5.63 6.55
C THR A 608 17.48 -4.46 6.38
N LYS A 609 17.09 -3.84 7.49
CA LYS A 609 16.20 -2.68 7.49
C LYS A 609 16.60 -1.71 8.60
N MET A 610 16.70 -0.42 8.28
CA MET A 610 16.95 0.63 9.25
C MET A 610 15.63 1.38 9.52
N VAL A 611 15.28 1.52 10.80
CA VAL A 611 14.03 2.13 11.24
C VAL A 611 14.30 3.21 12.27
N PHE A 612 13.54 4.29 12.24
CA PHE A 612 13.47 5.28 13.29
C PHE A 612 12.10 5.25 13.94
N ASN A 613 12.04 5.02 15.25
CA ASN A 613 10.83 4.97 16.03
C ASN A 613 10.82 6.00 17.17
N VAL A 614 9.63 6.40 17.60
CA VAL A 614 9.42 7.29 18.73
C VAL A 614 8.39 6.68 19.67
N TYR A 615 8.83 6.20 20.82
CA TYR A 615 7.98 5.57 21.83
C TYR A 615 7.51 6.59 22.85
N THR A 616 6.20 6.77 22.99
CA THR A 616 5.61 7.63 24.03
C THR A 616 5.37 6.81 25.29
N ASN A 617 5.83 7.29 26.45
CA ASN A 617 5.66 6.60 27.72
C ASN A 617 4.17 6.54 28.12
N ALA A 618 3.65 5.34 28.38
CA ALA A 618 2.23 5.12 28.69
C ALA A 618 1.77 5.71 30.05
N LYS A 619 2.70 6.01 30.97
CA LYS A 619 2.42 6.63 32.28
C LYS A 619 2.62 8.13 32.26
N ASP A 620 3.51 8.63 31.40
CA ASP A 620 3.84 10.05 31.28
C ASP A 620 3.96 10.42 29.79
N MET A 621 2.83 10.80 29.20
CA MET A 621 2.70 11.10 27.77
C MET A 621 3.56 12.28 27.29
N THR A 622 4.17 13.03 28.21
CA THR A 622 5.10 14.12 27.90
C THR A 622 6.51 13.60 27.60
N LYS A 623 6.80 12.34 27.94
CA LYS A 623 8.08 11.69 27.71
C LYS A 623 8.04 10.84 26.47
N VAL A 624 8.96 11.11 25.59
CA VAL A 624 9.17 10.35 24.35
C VAL A 624 10.59 9.80 24.32
N LYS A 625 10.74 8.62 23.75
CA LYS A 625 12.03 7.95 23.55
C LYS A 625 12.23 7.67 22.06
N PRO A 626 13.04 8.47 21.36
CA PRO A 626 13.42 8.17 19.98
C PRO A 626 14.45 7.04 19.96
N THR A 627 14.37 6.18 18.96
CA THR A 627 15.31 5.07 18.73
C THR A 627 15.73 4.99 17.27
N PHE A 628 16.98 4.59 17.04
CA PHE A 628 17.46 4.07 15.76
C PHE A 628 17.53 2.55 15.87
N GLU A 629 16.92 1.84 14.94
CA GLU A 629 16.79 0.39 15.00
C GLU A 629 17.36 -0.25 13.74
N ALA A 630 18.27 -1.20 13.92
CA ALA A 630 18.88 -1.98 12.84
C ALA A 630 18.35 -3.42 12.88
N TRP A 631 17.53 -3.74 11.91
CA TRP A 631 16.84 -5.02 11.77
C TRP A 631 17.52 -5.94 10.77
N THR A 632 17.57 -7.23 11.09
CA THR A 632 17.89 -8.30 10.12
C THR A 632 17.16 -9.59 10.49
N LYS A 633 17.01 -10.47 9.53
CA LYS A 633 16.46 -11.80 9.71
C LYS A 633 17.34 -12.81 9.00
N PHE A 634 17.50 -14.01 9.57
CA PHE A 634 18.44 -14.99 9.07
C PHE A 634 18.04 -16.41 9.52
N LEU A 635 18.53 -17.41 8.82
CA LEU A 635 18.47 -18.79 9.31
C LEU A 635 19.43 -18.96 10.48
N PHE A 636 19.08 -19.77 11.49
CA PHE A 636 19.85 -19.88 12.74
C PHE A 636 21.34 -20.18 12.55
N ASN A 637 21.71 -20.93 11.50
CA ASN A 637 23.10 -21.23 11.18
C ASN A 637 23.88 -20.06 10.57
N GLN A 638 23.22 -18.96 10.22
CA GLN A 638 23.81 -17.76 9.64
C GLN A 638 23.97 -16.61 10.64
N LYS A 639 23.60 -16.78 11.92
CA LYS A 639 23.54 -15.71 12.91
C LYS A 639 24.83 -14.92 13.06
N ASP A 640 25.99 -15.59 13.12
CA ASP A 640 27.29 -14.94 13.30
C ASP A 640 27.60 -14.03 12.10
N LYS A 641 27.33 -14.51 10.87
CA LYS A 641 27.52 -13.72 9.66
C LYS A 641 26.55 -12.57 9.56
N ALA A 642 25.29 -12.76 9.96
CA ALA A 642 24.28 -11.69 9.97
C ALA A 642 24.67 -10.56 10.93
N VAL A 643 25.19 -10.87 12.13
CA VAL A 643 25.68 -9.85 13.08
C VAL A 643 26.94 -9.17 12.56
N GLU A 644 27.88 -9.90 11.93
CA GLU A 644 29.08 -9.34 11.29
C GLU A 644 28.70 -8.33 10.19
N LEU A 645 27.68 -8.64 9.36
CA LEU A 645 27.23 -7.73 8.30
C LEU A 645 26.54 -6.47 8.86
N LEU A 646 25.78 -6.59 9.97
CA LEU A 646 25.30 -5.40 10.70
C LEU A 646 26.45 -4.57 11.28
N GLU A 647 27.51 -5.22 11.78
CA GLU A 647 28.70 -4.54 12.26
C GLU A 647 29.36 -3.72 11.13
N GLU A 648 29.51 -4.31 9.94
CA GLU A 648 30.05 -3.61 8.77
C GLU A 648 29.25 -2.32 8.46
N ILE A 649 27.92 -2.40 8.46
CA ILE A 649 27.07 -1.24 8.19
C ILE A 649 27.21 -0.18 9.28
N LEU A 650 27.12 -0.56 10.56
CA LEU A 650 26.99 0.38 11.67
C LEU A 650 28.32 1.00 12.09
N ILE A 651 29.44 0.28 11.94
CA ILE A 651 30.73 0.65 12.49
C ILE A 651 31.75 1.01 11.42
N HIS A 652 31.76 0.27 10.30
CA HIS A 652 32.81 0.37 9.29
C HIS A 652 32.39 1.13 8.02
N ALA A 653 31.20 1.76 8.01
CA ALA A 653 30.73 2.56 6.87
C ALA A 653 31.69 3.74 6.56
N ASP A 654 32.07 3.88 5.30
CA ASP A 654 32.93 4.96 4.83
C ASP A 654 32.12 6.04 4.12
N PHE A 655 32.04 7.21 4.73
CA PHE A 655 31.34 8.38 4.18
C PHE A 655 32.25 9.26 3.31
N THR A 656 33.45 8.80 2.90
CA THR A 656 34.39 9.65 2.15
C THR A 656 34.13 9.69 0.66
N ASP A 657 33.41 8.69 0.10
CA ASP A 657 32.93 8.74 -1.27
C ASP A 657 31.73 9.68 -1.39
N THR A 658 32.03 10.95 -1.60
CA THR A 658 31.00 12.00 -1.71
C THR A 658 30.16 11.87 -2.98
N LYS A 659 30.65 11.22 -4.04
CA LYS A 659 29.84 10.92 -5.22
C LYS A 659 28.72 9.94 -4.87
N ARG A 660 29.05 8.85 -4.18
CA ARG A 660 28.06 7.88 -3.72
C ARG A 660 27.06 8.48 -2.75
N LEU A 661 27.50 9.35 -1.85
CA LEU A 661 26.60 10.09 -0.96
C LEU A 661 25.59 10.94 -1.75
N TYR A 662 26.06 11.66 -2.79
CA TYR A 662 25.15 12.45 -3.63
C TYR A 662 24.10 11.59 -4.33
N GLU A 663 24.51 10.44 -4.91
CA GLU A 663 23.60 9.48 -5.54
C GLU A 663 22.50 9.06 -4.56
N ILE A 664 22.86 8.69 -3.32
CA ILE A 664 21.92 8.28 -2.27
C ILE A 664 20.98 9.42 -1.88
N LEU A 665 21.49 10.64 -1.72
CA LEU A 665 20.66 11.80 -1.38
C LEU A 665 19.67 12.13 -2.47
N ALA A 666 20.07 12.06 -3.75
CA ALA A 666 19.21 12.31 -4.88
C ALA A 666 18.08 11.25 -4.99
N GLU A 667 18.44 9.97 -4.86
CA GLU A 667 17.48 8.86 -4.83
C GLU A 667 16.51 9.00 -3.64
N TYR A 668 17.01 9.27 -2.44
CA TYR A 668 16.18 9.45 -1.24
C TYR A 668 15.24 10.67 -1.35
N LYS A 669 15.71 11.78 -1.93
CA LYS A 669 14.87 12.94 -2.21
C LYS A 669 13.72 12.58 -3.17
N SER A 670 14.02 11.83 -4.24
CA SER A 670 13.04 11.39 -5.22
C SER A 670 11.98 10.45 -4.59
N ASP A 671 12.41 9.48 -3.79
CA ASP A 671 11.53 8.57 -3.04
C ASP A 671 10.61 9.32 -2.07
N MET A 672 11.16 10.30 -1.33
CA MET A 672 10.35 11.13 -0.44
C MET A 672 9.32 11.95 -1.23
N GLN A 673 9.69 12.50 -2.37
CA GLN A 673 8.79 13.26 -3.23
C GLN A 673 7.62 12.40 -3.71
N ALA A 674 7.90 11.19 -4.21
CA ALA A 674 6.88 10.24 -4.64
C ALA A 674 5.95 9.86 -3.47
N THR A 675 6.52 9.59 -2.29
CA THR A 675 5.75 9.26 -1.08
C THR A 675 4.86 10.41 -0.64
N MET A 676 5.36 11.65 -0.63
CA MET A 676 4.57 12.83 -0.25
C MET A 676 3.42 13.10 -1.22
N GLN A 677 3.59 12.81 -2.51
CA GLN A 677 2.54 12.93 -3.51
C GLN A 677 1.46 11.85 -3.35
N SER A 678 1.86 10.60 -3.20
CA SER A 678 0.93 9.46 -3.11
C SER A 678 0.23 9.36 -1.74
N ALA A 679 0.91 9.70 -0.66
CA ALA A 679 0.43 9.62 0.71
C ALA A 679 0.25 10.99 1.39
N GLY A 680 -0.23 11.98 0.66
CA GLY A 680 -0.44 13.36 1.15
C GLY A 680 -1.30 13.46 2.41
N HIS A 681 -2.23 12.51 2.62
CA HIS A 681 -3.03 12.41 3.86
C HIS A 681 -2.17 12.10 5.09
N SER A 682 -1.21 11.19 4.97
CA SER A 682 -0.29 10.85 6.05
C SER A 682 0.65 12.01 6.37
N LEU A 683 1.13 12.70 5.33
CA LEU A 683 1.92 13.92 5.46
C LEU A 683 1.15 15.02 6.18
N ALA A 684 -0.09 15.29 5.77
CA ALA A 684 -0.95 16.29 6.39
C ALA A 684 -1.23 15.95 7.87
N ALA A 685 -1.48 14.68 8.19
CA ALA A 685 -1.76 14.24 9.55
C ALA A 685 -0.54 14.37 10.47
N ILE A 686 0.64 13.88 10.07
CA ILE A 686 1.84 13.99 10.90
C ILE A 686 2.27 15.45 11.07
N ARG A 687 2.14 16.27 10.01
CA ARG A 687 2.44 17.69 10.07
C ARG A 687 1.49 18.43 11.01
N ALA A 688 0.19 18.22 10.93
CA ALA A 688 -0.79 18.84 11.82
C ALA A 688 -0.55 18.43 13.29
N MET A 689 -0.24 17.15 13.53
CA MET A 689 0.07 16.67 14.88
C MET A 689 1.39 17.22 15.41
N SER A 690 2.38 17.50 14.57
CA SER A 690 3.68 18.04 14.99
C SER A 690 3.55 19.43 15.61
N TYR A 691 2.48 20.17 15.36
CA TYR A 691 2.25 21.50 15.98
C TYR A 691 2.01 21.44 17.49
N PHE A 692 1.64 20.27 18.03
CA PHE A 692 1.33 20.12 19.45
C PHE A 692 1.86 18.83 20.08
N SER A 693 2.11 17.77 19.34
CA SER A 693 2.57 16.48 19.88
C SER A 693 4.08 16.36 19.77
N LYS A 694 4.76 16.08 20.90
CA LYS A 694 6.21 15.88 20.93
C LYS A 694 6.65 14.69 20.07
N SER A 695 5.91 13.57 20.14
CA SER A 695 6.26 12.39 19.35
C SER A 695 6.12 12.66 17.85
N ALA A 696 5.04 13.32 17.44
CA ALA A 696 4.84 13.71 16.06
C ALA A 696 5.89 14.72 15.57
N ALA A 697 6.26 15.69 16.40
CA ALA A 697 7.30 16.68 16.08
C ALA A 697 8.68 16.04 15.87
N VAL A 698 9.04 15.04 16.70
CA VAL A 698 10.29 14.28 16.53
C VAL A 698 10.25 13.44 15.26
N THR A 699 9.14 12.73 15.00
CA THR A 699 8.99 11.88 13.80
C THR A 699 9.05 12.73 12.53
N GLU A 700 8.41 13.91 12.56
CA GLU A 700 8.35 14.81 11.41
C GLU A 700 9.73 15.38 11.03
N GLN A 701 10.62 15.62 12.01
CA GLN A 701 12.00 16.05 11.74
C GLN A 701 12.82 15.03 10.94
N VAL A 702 12.53 13.74 11.09
CA VAL A 702 13.31 12.66 10.49
C VAL A 702 12.67 12.12 9.20
N ASN A 703 11.33 12.22 9.06
CA ASN A 703 10.61 11.61 7.95
C ASN A 703 9.62 12.57 7.25
N GLY A 704 9.51 13.83 7.70
CA GLY A 704 8.51 14.77 7.19
C GLY A 704 9.08 15.91 6.35
N ILE A 705 8.35 17.01 6.30
CA ILE A 705 8.72 18.20 5.50
C ILE A 705 10.10 18.78 5.86
N PRO A 706 10.51 18.91 7.15
CA PRO A 706 11.84 19.38 7.47
C PRO A 706 12.95 18.52 6.88
N GLN A 707 12.78 17.19 6.88
CA GLN A 707 13.71 16.26 6.26
C GLN A 707 13.80 16.48 4.75
N TYR A 708 12.66 16.61 4.08
CA TYR A 708 12.63 16.89 2.64
C TYR A 708 13.31 18.23 2.31
N ARG A 709 13.07 19.28 3.11
CA ARG A 709 13.75 20.58 2.95
C ARG A 709 15.27 20.49 3.08
N LEU A 710 15.76 19.69 4.04
CA LEU A 710 17.20 19.44 4.18
C LEU A 710 17.76 18.75 2.92
N LEU A 711 17.04 17.76 2.38
CA LEU A 711 17.46 17.06 1.15
C LEU A 711 17.46 18.00 -0.06
N GLU A 712 16.46 18.87 -0.21
CA GLU A 712 16.44 19.91 -1.26
C GLU A 712 17.70 20.79 -1.19
N GLU A 713 18.05 21.26 0.03
CA GLU A 713 19.22 22.12 0.23
C GLU A 713 20.54 21.37 -0.04
N LEU A 714 20.70 20.18 0.51
CA LEU A 714 21.91 19.37 0.34
C LEU A 714 22.13 18.96 -1.10
N THR A 715 21.09 18.57 -1.84
CA THR A 715 21.23 18.14 -3.23
C THR A 715 21.50 19.34 -4.17
N LYS A 716 20.88 20.51 -3.91
CA LYS A 716 21.05 21.71 -4.72
C LYS A 716 22.46 22.32 -4.58
N ASN A 717 23.03 22.30 -3.39
CA ASN A 717 24.30 22.93 -3.04
C ASN A 717 25.31 21.90 -2.51
N PHE A 718 25.33 20.69 -3.09
CA PHE A 718 26.06 19.56 -2.52
C PHE A 718 27.57 19.84 -2.33
N GLU A 719 28.23 20.45 -3.30
CA GLU A 719 29.66 20.77 -3.24
C GLU A 719 30.03 21.67 -2.05
N ASP A 720 29.12 22.57 -1.65
CA ASP A 720 29.32 23.46 -0.52
C ASP A 720 29.06 22.79 0.83
N HIS A 721 28.26 21.74 0.88
CA HIS A 721 27.80 21.07 2.10
C HIS A 721 28.42 19.69 2.35
N LYS A 722 29.10 19.09 1.36
CA LYS A 722 29.56 17.70 1.45
C LYS A 722 30.50 17.40 2.62
N GLU A 723 31.42 18.35 2.97
CA GLU A 723 32.33 18.17 4.09
C GLU A 723 31.60 18.22 5.42
N GLU A 724 30.63 19.14 5.55
CA GLU A 724 29.78 19.25 6.74
C GLU A 724 28.88 18.03 6.88
N LEU A 725 28.30 17.54 5.79
CA LEU A 725 27.51 16.31 5.76
C LEU A 725 28.31 15.13 6.31
N VAL A 726 29.52 14.89 5.77
CA VAL A 726 30.39 13.80 6.23
C VAL A 726 30.75 13.94 7.73
N ALA A 727 31.05 15.16 8.19
CA ALA A 727 31.34 15.41 9.59
C ALA A 727 30.12 15.13 10.48
N ASN A 728 28.93 15.60 10.09
CA ASN A 728 27.69 15.38 10.83
C ASN A 728 27.29 13.90 10.88
N LEU A 729 27.47 13.14 9.79
CA LEU A 729 27.19 11.70 9.78
C LEU A 729 28.14 10.93 10.70
N LYS A 730 29.45 11.24 10.67
CA LYS A 730 30.43 10.63 11.56
C LYS A 730 30.16 10.94 13.02
N GLU A 731 29.81 12.18 13.33
CA GLU A 731 29.45 12.60 14.68
C GLU A 731 28.13 11.91 15.14
N LEU A 732 27.12 11.85 14.28
CA LEU A 732 25.86 11.18 14.57
C LEU A 732 26.05 9.70 14.93
N CYS A 733 26.91 8.97 14.20
CA CYS A 733 27.25 7.60 14.53
C CYS A 733 27.88 7.47 15.93
N GLN A 734 28.68 8.43 16.37
CA GLN A 734 29.28 8.45 17.74
C GLN A 734 28.23 8.66 18.82
N TYR A 735 27.14 9.37 18.55
CA TYR A 735 26.01 9.53 19.48
C TYR A 735 25.11 8.31 19.52
N LEU A 736 24.85 7.67 18.38
CA LEU A 736 23.91 6.56 18.27
C LEU A 736 24.52 5.22 18.68
N PHE A 737 25.64 4.82 18.06
CA PHE A 737 26.19 3.47 18.15
C PHE A 737 27.14 3.30 19.33
N ARG A 738 26.54 3.24 20.52
CA ARG A 738 27.22 3.16 21.81
C ARG A 738 26.75 1.94 22.59
N PRO A 739 27.64 1.30 23.40
CA PRO A 739 27.26 0.14 24.22
C PRO A 739 26.07 0.43 25.15
N GLU A 740 26.04 1.61 25.78
CA GLU A 740 25.00 2.02 26.70
C GLU A 740 23.66 2.34 26.06
N ASN A 741 23.61 2.58 24.74
CA ASN A 741 22.37 2.84 24.00
C ASN A 741 21.69 1.57 23.48
N LEU A 742 22.42 0.43 23.45
CA LEU A 742 21.99 -0.78 22.74
C LEU A 742 21.16 -1.71 23.63
N LEU A 743 19.93 -1.95 23.22
CA LEU A 743 19.09 -3.06 23.63
C LEU A 743 19.09 -4.10 22.50
N LEU A 744 19.43 -5.35 22.82
CA LEU A 744 19.23 -6.50 21.93
C LEU A 744 17.79 -6.96 22.02
N ASP A 745 17.07 -6.89 20.92
CA ASP A 745 15.71 -7.41 20.78
C ASP A 745 15.71 -8.60 19.81
N TYR A 746 15.19 -9.77 20.24
CA TYR A 746 15.32 -10.99 19.49
C TYR A 746 14.09 -11.89 19.56
N THR A 747 13.61 -12.31 18.40
CA THR A 747 12.46 -13.22 18.25
C THR A 747 12.91 -14.54 17.63
N ALA A 748 12.80 -15.63 18.37
CA ALA A 748 13.07 -16.99 17.94
C ALA A 748 12.58 -17.96 19.03
N PRO A 749 12.41 -19.28 18.75
CA PRO A 749 12.30 -20.28 19.79
C PRO A 749 13.63 -20.47 20.54
N GLU A 750 13.62 -21.14 21.68
CA GLU A 750 14.79 -21.33 22.54
C GLU A 750 15.99 -21.95 21.79
N GLU A 751 15.74 -22.84 20.84
CA GLU A 751 16.80 -23.46 20.02
C GLU A 751 17.51 -22.44 19.11
N GLY A 752 16.82 -21.37 18.70
CA GLY A 752 17.38 -20.26 17.92
C GLY A 752 18.09 -19.21 18.76
N TYR A 753 17.90 -19.21 20.07
CA TYR A 753 18.51 -18.25 20.98
C TYR A 753 19.99 -18.49 21.22
N ALA A 754 20.43 -19.74 21.16
CA ALA A 754 21.80 -20.11 21.51
C ALA A 754 22.85 -19.35 20.69
N GLY A 755 23.76 -18.64 21.41
CA GLY A 755 24.90 -17.91 20.85
C GLY A 755 24.58 -16.54 20.24
N ILE A 756 23.33 -16.03 20.30
CA ILE A 756 23.01 -14.70 19.77
C ILE A 756 23.58 -13.60 20.68
N GLU A 757 23.53 -13.78 22.00
CA GLU A 757 24.13 -12.82 22.95
C GLU A 757 25.62 -12.65 22.71
N GLU A 758 26.37 -13.76 22.57
CA GLU A 758 27.80 -13.72 22.32
C GLU A 758 28.13 -13.07 20.97
N ALA A 759 27.31 -13.28 19.95
CA ALA A 759 27.51 -12.64 18.64
C ALA A 759 27.32 -11.11 18.77
N VAL A 760 26.24 -10.66 19.39
CA VAL A 760 25.96 -9.24 19.60
C VAL A 760 26.93 -8.60 20.59
N ASP A 761 27.42 -9.33 21.59
CA ASP A 761 28.44 -8.82 22.51
C ASP A 761 29.80 -8.58 21.84
N ARG A 762 30.12 -9.34 20.77
CA ARG A 762 31.31 -9.04 19.94
C ARG A 762 31.16 -7.69 19.24
N LEU A 763 29.98 -7.42 18.65
CA LEU A 763 29.66 -6.13 18.05
C LEU A 763 29.66 -5.03 19.11
N ARG A 764 29.00 -5.22 20.26
CA ARG A 764 28.90 -4.25 21.36
C ARG A 764 30.25 -3.74 21.83
N LYS A 765 31.27 -4.60 21.89
CA LYS A 765 32.64 -4.23 22.29
C LYS A 765 33.36 -3.33 21.30
N LYS A 766 32.88 -3.24 20.07
CA LYS A 766 33.45 -2.39 18.99
C LYS A 766 32.74 -1.07 18.86
N LEU A 767 31.58 -0.89 19.51
CA LEU A 767 30.84 0.37 19.51
C LEU A 767 31.65 1.51 20.13
N TYR A 768 31.31 2.75 19.75
CA TYR A 768 31.99 3.94 20.18
C TYR A 768 31.84 4.20 21.71
N THR A 769 32.96 4.40 22.41
CA THR A 769 33.01 4.62 23.87
C THR A 769 33.63 5.96 24.27
N GLY A 770 33.96 6.82 23.28
CA GLY A 770 34.55 8.15 23.55
C GLY A 770 33.57 9.07 24.30
N GLU A 771 34.09 10.13 24.90
CA GLU A 771 33.24 11.14 25.54
C GLU A 771 32.39 11.90 24.53
N ILE A 772 31.11 12.12 24.86
CA ILE A 772 30.18 12.97 24.12
C ILE A 772 29.49 13.95 25.05
N ALA A 773 29.13 15.12 24.54
CA ALA A 773 28.24 16.03 25.24
C ALA A 773 26.83 15.46 25.25
N LYS A 774 26.31 15.07 26.43
CA LYS A 774 24.92 14.57 26.53
C LYS A 774 23.97 15.76 26.46
N GLU A 775 23.22 15.83 25.39
CA GLU A 775 22.11 16.76 25.20
C GLU A 775 20.79 15.99 25.25
N THR A 776 19.73 16.65 25.65
CA THR A 776 18.40 16.09 25.53
C THR A 776 17.65 16.88 24.43
N TYR A 777 17.25 16.21 23.38
CA TYR A 777 16.46 16.84 22.34
C TYR A 777 15.05 17.15 22.86
N GLU A 778 14.68 18.40 22.92
CA GLU A 778 13.33 18.87 23.23
C GLU A 778 12.69 19.41 21.94
N PRO A 779 11.71 18.66 21.35
CA PRO A 779 11.05 19.11 20.14
C PRO A 779 10.23 20.38 20.40
N VAL A 780 10.33 21.33 19.48
CA VAL A 780 9.52 22.55 19.52
C VAL A 780 8.15 22.25 18.91
N THR A 781 7.11 22.58 19.67
CA THR A 781 5.72 22.48 19.19
C THR A 781 5.12 23.88 19.11
N GLU A 782 4.61 24.23 17.94
CA GLU A 782 4.04 25.54 17.65
C GLU A 782 2.87 25.41 16.65
N LYS A 783 1.78 26.14 16.88
CA LYS A 783 0.65 26.18 15.97
C LYS A 783 1.08 26.92 14.69
N LYS A 784 0.92 26.26 13.53
CA LYS A 784 1.31 26.82 12.23
C LYS A 784 0.18 26.89 11.21
N ASN A 785 -0.80 26.00 11.26
CA ASN A 785 -1.90 25.91 10.30
C ASN A 785 -1.43 26.18 8.87
N GLU A 786 -0.90 25.14 8.21
CA GLU A 786 -0.21 25.30 6.94
C GLU A 786 -0.97 24.70 5.76
N GLY A 787 -0.84 25.34 4.59
CA GLY A 787 -1.28 24.84 3.30
C GLY A 787 -0.09 24.58 2.40
N PHE A 788 0.07 23.32 1.94
CA PHE A 788 1.14 22.92 1.02
C PHE A 788 0.59 22.75 -0.39
N LEU A 789 1.03 23.65 -1.28
CA LEU A 789 0.54 23.76 -2.64
C LEU A 789 1.17 22.69 -3.53
N THR A 790 0.33 22.00 -4.32
CA THR A 790 0.74 21.04 -5.33
C THR A 790 0.04 21.29 -6.67
N ALA A 791 0.53 20.67 -7.73
CA ALA A 791 -0.13 20.66 -9.05
C ALA A 791 -1.29 19.65 -9.13
N GLY A 792 -1.55 18.87 -8.08
CA GLY A 792 -2.61 17.87 -8.03
C GLY A 792 -4.01 18.47 -8.15
N GLN A 793 -4.98 17.62 -8.51
CA GLN A 793 -6.40 18.03 -8.65
C GLN A 793 -7.24 17.78 -7.40
N VAL A 794 -6.65 17.20 -6.37
CA VAL A 794 -7.33 16.79 -5.13
C VAL A 794 -6.61 17.35 -3.91
N GLN A 795 -7.30 17.30 -2.77
CA GLN A 795 -6.79 17.74 -1.47
C GLN A 795 -6.67 16.57 -0.50
N TYR A 796 -5.79 16.75 0.47
CA TYR A 796 -5.66 15.95 1.69
C TYR A 796 -5.85 16.89 2.86
N VAL A 797 -7.06 16.87 3.44
CA VAL A 797 -7.49 17.86 4.44
C VAL A 797 -7.40 17.23 5.81
N CYS A 798 -6.49 17.72 6.67
CA CYS A 798 -6.32 17.23 8.03
C CYS A 798 -6.72 18.26 9.06
N ARG A 799 -7.46 17.80 10.08
CA ARG A 799 -7.74 18.54 11.32
C ARG A 799 -7.37 17.69 12.52
N ALA A 800 -6.56 18.23 13.44
CA ALA A 800 -5.97 17.49 14.55
C ALA A 800 -6.07 18.24 15.88
N GLY A 801 -5.76 17.55 16.97
CA GLY A 801 -5.68 18.09 18.32
C GLY A 801 -5.44 17.00 19.37
N ASN A 802 -5.44 17.38 20.66
CA ASN A 802 -5.20 16.46 21.76
C ASN A 802 -6.26 16.63 22.87
N PHE A 803 -7.09 15.61 23.05
CA PHE A 803 -8.18 15.66 24.02
C PHE A 803 -7.73 15.46 25.49
N ILE A 804 -6.57 14.84 25.73
CA ILE A 804 -6.03 14.67 27.09
C ILE A 804 -5.60 16.03 27.67
N ARG A 805 -5.15 16.96 26.85
CA ARG A 805 -4.83 18.33 27.29
C ARG A 805 -6.02 19.10 27.85
N GLU A 806 -7.22 18.71 27.45
CA GLU A 806 -8.49 19.25 27.99
C GLU A 806 -9.01 18.42 29.19
N GLY A 807 -8.17 17.52 29.75
CA GLY A 807 -8.51 16.72 30.93
C GLY A 807 -9.39 15.50 30.62
N LEU A 808 -9.55 15.10 29.35
CA LEU A 808 -10.38 13.98 28.95
C LEU A 808 -9.51 12.72 28.77
N PRO A 809 -9.80 11.60 29.45
CA PRO A 809 -8.95 10.42 29.39
C PRO A 809 -9.17 9.62 28.10
N TYR A 810 -8.13 8.83 27.71
CA TYR A 810 -8.28 7.77 26.73
C TYR A 810 -9.01 6.58 27.37
N THR A 811 -9.90 5.95 26.60
CA THR A 811 -10.62 4.71 26.95
C THR A 811 -10.70 3.79 25.73
N GLY A 812 -10.79 2.47 25.96
CA GLY A 812 -10.97 1.48 24.90
C GLY A 812 -12.22 1.72 24.03
N ALA A 813 -13.23 2.41 24.56
CA ALA A 813 -14.42 2.79 23.81
C ALA A 813 -14.14 3.75 22.62
N LEU A 814 -13.01 4.48 22.62
CA LEU A 814 -12.60 5.32 21.50
C LEU A 814 -12.30 4.51 20.23
N ARG A 815 -11.93 3.23 20.36
CA ARG A 815 -11.78 2.34 19.21
C ARG A 815 -13.12 2.05 18.53
N VAL A 816 -14.17 1.86 19.33
CA VAL A 816 -15.53 1.69 18.83
C VAL A 816 -16.03 2.97 18.17
N LEU A 817 -15.75 4.12 18.77
CA LEU A 817 -16.03 5.42 18.15
C LEU A 817 -15.29 5.62 16.83
N LYS A 818 -14.03 5.15 16.72
CA LYS A 818 -13.26 5.19 15.46
C LYS A 818 -13.99 4.46 14.34
N VAL A 819 -14.50 3.27 14.61
CA VAL A 819 -15.25 2.47 13.62
C VAL A 819 -16.54 3.22 13.21
N MET A 820 -17.34 3.66 14.19
CA MET A 820 -18.55 4.43 13.93
C MET A 820 -18.25 5.69 13.08
N MET A 821 -17.28 6.48 13.50
CA MET A 821 -16.95 7.72 12.79
C MET A 821 -16.42 7.45 11.38
N GLY A 822 -15.57 6.43 11.23
CA GLY A 822 -14.98 6.07 9.94
C GLY A 822 -16.03 5.65 8.92
N TYR A 823 -17.00 4.84 9.32
CA TYR A 823 -17.95 4.24 8.39
C TYR A 823 -19.33 4.89 8.34
N ASP A 824 -19.89 5.34 9.47
CA ASP A 824 -21.23 5.92 9.47
C ASP A 824 -21.24 7.45 9.19
N TYR A 825 -20.22 8.17 9.63
CA TYR A 825 -20.19 9.61 9.46
C TYR A 825 -19.24 10.08 8.35
N LEU A 826 -17.96 9.81 8.48
CA LEU A 826 -16.95 10.32 7.54
C LEU A 826 -17.09 9.68 6.16
N TRP A 827 -17.33 8.37 6.10
CA TRP A 827 -17.58 7.70 4.82
C TRP A 827 -18.78 8.29 4.09
N ASN A 828 -19.90 8.45 4.79
CA ASN A 828 -21.10 9.00 4.17
C ASN A 828 -20.92 10.46 3.74
N GLN A 829 -20.44 11.34 4.65
CA GLN A 829 -20.39 12.78 4.40
C GLN A 829 -19.23 13.22 3.50
N VAL A 830 -18.06 12.61 3.64
CA VAL A 830 -16.83 13.02 2.91
C VAL A 830 -16.66 12.24 1.62
N ARG A 831 -16.91 10.91 1.64
CA ARG A 831 -16.81 10.09 0.43
C ARG A 831 -18.09 10.09 -0.38
N VAL A 832 -19.21 9.54 0.13
CA VAL A 832 -20.43 9.32 -0.65
C VAL A 832 -21.05 10.64 -1.12
N VAL A 833 -21.25 11.58 -0.21
CA VAL A 833 -21.86 12.91 -0.51
C VAL A 833 -20.80 13.89 -1.01
N GLY A 834 -19.59 13.82 -0.50
CA GLY A 834 -18.49 14.74 -0.81
C GLY A 834 -17.68 14.36 -2.04
N GLY A 835 -17.68 13.08 -2.43
CA GLY A 835 -16.93 12.57 -3.59
C GLY A 835 -15.44 12.37 -3.36
N ALA A 836 -14.96 12.38 -2.10
CA ALA A 836 -13.59 11.99 -1.78
C ALA A 836 -13.40 10.47 -1.94
N TYR A 837 -12.18 10.01 -2.19
CA TYR A 837 -11.90 8.57 -2.21
C TYR A 837 -11.99 7.94 -0.83
N GLY A 838 -11.55 8.64 0.22
CA GLY A 838 -11.65 8.14 1.59
C GLY A 838 -11.54 9.22 2.64
N CYS A 839 -11.86 8.83 3.86
CA CYS A 839 -11.66 9.68 5.04
C CYS A 839 -11.35 8.81 6.26
N MET A 840 -10.36 9.19 7.03
CA MET A 840 -9.88 8.46 8.18
C MET A 840 -9.93 9.30 9.44
N CYS A 841 -10.04 8.61 10.59
CA CYS A 841 -9.89 9.22 11.92
C CYS A 841 -9.01 8.37 12.82
N SER A 842 -8.37 9.00 13.78
CA SER A 842 -7.53 8.33 14.77
C SER A 842 -7.70 8.96 16.15
N PHE A 843 -7.61 8.11 17.19
CA PHE A 843 -7.63 8.50 18.60
C PHE A 843 -6.52 7.78 19.33
N GLY A 844 -5.40 8.44 19.53
CA GLY A 844 -4.21 7.88 20.17
C GLY A 844 -4.34 7.78 21.70
N ARG A 845 -3.63 6.80 22.30
CA ARG A 845 -3.55 6.68 23.76
C ARG A 845 -2.91 7.90 24.44
N ASN A 846 -2.04 8.61 23.72
CA ASN A 846 -1.42 9.87 24.14
C ASN A 846 -2.38 11.07 24.01
N GLY A 847 -3.61 10.86 23.55
CA GLY A 847 -4.62 11.88 23.33
C GLY A 847 -4.57 12.56 21.98
N ASP A 848 -3.56 12.29 21.16
CA ASP A 848 -3.47 12.82 19.81
C ASP A 848 -4.62 12.23 18.98
N ALA A 849 -5.36 13.11 18.32
CA ALA A 849 -6.48 12.72 17.46
C ALA A 849 -6.50 13.57 16.20
N TYR A 850 -6.97 12.96 15.13
CA TYR A 850 -7.15 13.66 13.86
C TYR A 850 -8.28 13.07 13.02
N PHE A 851 -8.80 13.90 12.11
CA PHE A 851 -9.56 13.49 10.93
C PHE A 851 -8.79 13.94 9.69
N VAL A 852 -8.75 13.10 8.67
CA VAL A 852 -8.03 13.40 7.41
C VAL A 852 -8.75 12.79 6.21
N SER A 853 -8.93 13.57 5.14
CA SER A 853 -9.48 13.09 3.87
C SER A 853 -8.37 12.65 2.90
N TYR A 854 -8.73 11.78 1.97
CA TYR A 854 -7.84 11.22 0.97
C TYR A 854 -8.43 11.42 -0.43
N ARG A 855 -7.66 12.03 -1.34
CA ARG A 855 -8.08 12.40 -2.69
C ARG A 855 -9.44 13.10 -2.69
N ASP A 856 -9.53 14.21 -1.95
CA ASP A 856 -10.76 14.96 -1.70
C ASP A 856 -10.93 16.10 -2.70
N PRO A 857 -12.03 16.19 -3.45
CA PRO A 857 -12.30 17.33 -4.32
C PRO A 857 -12.66 18.61 -3.56
N ASN A 858 -12.97 18.50 -2.26
CA ASN A 858 -13.43 19.63 -1.42
C ASN A 858 -12.36 20.05 -0.41
N LEU A 859 -12.49 21.25 0.14
CA LEU A 859 -11.68 21.76 1.25
C LEU A 859 -12.59 22.27 2.38
N GLU A 860 -13.26 23.41 2.21
CA GLU A 860 -14.09 24.01 3.25
C GLU A 860 -15.30 23.15 3.64
N LYS A 861 -15.91 22.46 2.68
CA LYS A 861 -17.02 21.52 2.94
C LYS A 861 -16.57 20.41 3.88
N THR A 862 -15.39 19.87 3.65
CA THR A 862 -14.80 18.80 4.47
C THR A 862 -14.46 19.31 5.86
N ILE A 863 -13.87 20.50 6.01
CA ILE A 863 -13.61 21.11 7.32
C ILE A 863 -14.91 21.31 8.10
N ARG A 864 -15.96 21.83 7.46
CA ARG A 864 -17.29 21.97 8.09
C ARG A 864 -17.87 20.64 8.56
N THR A 865 -17.69 19.59 7.75
CA THR A 865 -18.07 18.23 8.14
C THR A 865 -17.35 17.78 9.42
N TYR A 866 -16.05 18.03 9.51
CA TYR A 866 -15.28 17.69 10.72
C TYR A 866 -15.77 18.45 11.96
N GLU A 867 -16.10 19.72 11.82
CA GLU A 867 -16.63 20.58 12.91
C GLU A 867 -17.96 20.09 13.46
N GLN A 868 -18.81 19.50 12.61
CA GLN A 868 -20.12 18.96 12.98
C GLN A 868 -20.05 17.56 13.62
N ALA A 869 -18.90 16.91 13.61
CA ALA A 869 -18.73 15.53 14.08
C ALA A 869 -19.12 15.34 15.55
N ALA A 870 -18.75 16.28 16.42
CA ALA A 870 -19.08 16.21 17.85
C ALA A 870 -20.59 16.28 18.11
N ASP A 871 -21.31 17.13 17.38
CA ASP A 871 -22.77 17.27 17.47
C ASP A 871 -23.48 16.02 16.94
N TYR A 872 -22.95 15.43 15.84
CA TYR A 872 -23.44 14.15 15.33
C TYR A 872 -23.33 13.05 16.40
N ILE A 873 -22.16 12.90 17.04
CA ILE A 873 -21.96 11.89 18.09
C ILE A 873 -22.91 12.12 19.27
N ALA A 874 -23.05 13.37 19.75
CA ALA A 874 -23.92 13.70 20.87
C ALA A 874 -25.40 13.47 20.55
N GLY A 875 -25.80 13.63 19.28
CA GLY A 875 -27.18 13.49 18.81
C GLY A 875 -27.55 12.11 18.27
N CYS A 876 -26.59 11.20 18.10
CA CYS A 876 -26.82 9.88 17.49
C CYS A 876 -27.76 9.03 18.38
N ARG A 877 -28.61 8.23 17.72
CA ARG A 877 -29.51 7.27 18.38
C ARG A 877 -29.21 5.89 17.85
N LEU A 878 -28.32 5.21 18.55
CA LEU A 878 -27.86 3.88 18.19
C LEU A 878 -28.71 2.80 18.92
N ASP A 879 -29.02 1.73 18.21
CA ASP A 879 -29.57 0.53 18.81
C ASP A 879 -28.47 -0.48 19.17
N GLU A 880 -28.86 -1.55 19.88
CA GLU A 880 -27.93 -2.58 20.35
C GLU A 880 -27.23 -3.32 19.20
N ARG A 881 -27.87 -3.47 18.04
CA ARG A 881 -27.28 -4.10 16.87
C ARG A 881 -26.15 -3.24 16.30
N GLU A 882 -26.40 -1.94 16.13
CA GLU A 882 -25.41 -0.99 15.60
C GLU A 882 -24.18 -0.91 16.51
N VAL A 883 -24.39 -0.82 17.83
CA VAL A 883 -23.27 -0.82 18.78
C VAL A 883 -22.50 -2.13 18.74
N THR A 884 -23.18 -3.25 18.60
CA THR A 884 -22.51 -4.56 18.46
C THR A 884 -21.67 -4.64 17.19
N GLN A 885 -22.14 -4.09 16.05
CA GLN A 885 -21.36 -4.00 14.83
C GLN A 885 -20.07 -3.20 15.04
N PHE A 886 -20.15 -2.01 15.62
CA PHE A 886 -18.95 -1.19 15.87
C PHE A 886 -17.96 -1.86 16.83
N ILE A 887 -18.46 -2.60 17.83
CA ILE A 887 -17.63 -3.40 18.72
C ILE A 887 -16.90 -4.49 17.93
N ILE A 888 -17.59 -5.21 17.06
CA ILE A 888 -17.00 -6.28 16.23
C ILE A 888 -15.91 -5.69 15.33
N GLY A 889 -16.18 -4.60 14.63
CA GLY A 889 -15.19 -3.93 13.80
C GLY A 889 -13.94 -3.45 14.58
N ALA A 890 -14.15 -2.93 15.79
CA ALA A 890 -13.05 -2.55 16.68
C ALA A 890 -12.23 -3.74 17.19
N VAL A 891 -12.89 -4.88 17.43
CA VAL A 891 -12.24 -6.14 17.82
C VAL A 891 -11.46 -6.74 16.66
N SER A 892 -11.99 -6.66 15.43
CA SER A 892 -11.33 -7.16 14.23
C SER A 892 -9.93 -6.56 14.06
N GLU A 893 -9.80 -5.24 14.22
CA GLU A 893 -8.48 -4.57 14.16
C GLU A 893 -7.49 -5.09 15.22
N LEU A 894 -7.98 -5.45 16.40
CA LEU A 894 -7.13 -5.91 17.52
C LEU A 894 -6.76 -7.38 17.44
N ASP A 895 -7.61 -8.20 16.83
CA ASP A 895 -7.47 -9.65 16.78
C ASP A 895 -6.92 -10.15 15.43
N THR A 896 -6.48 -9.24 14.56
CA THR A 896 -5.79 -9.60 13.31
C THR A 896 -4.59 -10.50 13.62
N PRO A 897 -4.43 -11.65 12.95
CA PRO A 897 -3.30 -12.54 13.15
C PRO A 897 -1.96 -11.83 12.96
N MET A 898 -1.03 -12.07 13.86
CA MET A 898 0.33 -11.55 13.79
C MET A 898 1.30 -12.63 13.35
N THR A 899 2.14 -12.33 12.36
CA THR A 899 3.29 -13.18 12.03
C THR A 899 4.28 -13.22 13.22
N PRO A 900 5.19 -14.19 13.29
CA PRO A 900 6.20 -14.23 14.37
C PRO A 900 6.98 -12.93 14.52
N ALA A 901 7.40 -12.32 13.39
CA ALA A 901 8.10 -11.03 13.39
C ALA A 901 7.23 -9.91 13.98
N VAL A 902 5.98 -9.78 13.52
CA VAL A 902 5.03 -8.75 14.00
C VAL A 902 4.71 -8.93 15.49
N LYS A 903 4.64 -10.18 15.97
CA LYS A 903 4.41 -10.48 17.39
C LYS A 903 5.58 -10.05 18.28
N GLY A 904 6.82 -10.19 17.79
CA GLY A 904 8.00 -9.62 18.44
C GLY A 904 7.95 -8.11 18.51
N ILE A 905 7.68 -7.44 17.38
CA ILE A 905 7.54 -5.97 17.30
C ILE A 905 6.44 -5.44 18.24
N TYR A 906 5.28 -6.11 18.27
CA TYR A 906 4.19 -5.78 19.18
C TYR A 906 4.63 -5.85 20.66
N SER A 907 5.38 -6.91 20.99
CA SER A 907 5.89 -7.14 22.35
C SER A 907 6.96 -6.13 22.74
N LEU A 908 7.90 -5.80 21.83
CA LEU A 908 8.87 -4.70 21.97
C LEU A 908 8.16 -3.37 22.22
N GLY A 909 7.11 -3.06 21.42
CA GLY A 909 6.33 -1.84 21.59
C GLY A 909 5.72 -1.69 22.98
N GLY A 910 5.18 -2.77 23.53
CA GLY A 910 4.68 -2.82 24.91
C GLY A 910 5.78 -2.53 25.94
N TYR A 911 6.94 -3.15 25.77
CA TYR A 911 8.12 -2.93 26.64
C TYR A 911 8.62 -1.48 26.58
N MET A 912 8.83 -0.96 25.37
CA MET A 912 9.40 0.40 25.17
C MET A 912 8.47 1.51 25.65
N THR A 913 7.16 1.33 25.52
CA THR A 913 6.16 2.30 26.00
C THR A 913 5.83 2.14 27.49
N GLY A 914 6.16 0.97 28.07
CA GLY A 914 5.75 0.62 29.44
C GLY A 914 4.24 0.38 29.57
N LEU A 915 3.57 -0.01 28.48
CA LEU A 915 2.15 -0.33 28.46
C LEU A 915 1.92 -1.75 29.02
N SER A 916 1.28 -1.85 30.19
CA SER A 916 1.09 -3.13 30.88
C SER A 916 -0.06 -3.94 30.30
N MET A 917 -0.02 -5.26 30.48
CA MET A 917 -1.11 -6.18 30.13
C MET A 917 -2.42 -5.86 30.86
N GLU A 918 -2.34 -5.41 32.12
CA GLU A 918 -3.52 -4.97 32.89
C GLU A 918 -4.22 -3.78 32.20
N ARG A 919 -3.43 -2.83 31.68
CA ARG A 919 -3.98 -1.68 30.97
C ARG A 919 -4.59 -2.11 29.64
N LEU A 920 -3.94 -3.00 28.89
CA LEU A 920 -4.50 -3.54 27.64
C LEU A 920 -5.81 -4.30 27.88
N GLN A 921 -5.84 -5.15 28.91
CA GLN A 921 -7.06 -5.87 29.29
C GLN A 921 -8.18 -4.91 29.69
N LYS A 922 -7.86 -3.90 30.48
CA LYS A 922 -8.84 -2.87 30.85
C LYS A 922 -9.41 -2.17 29.61
N GLU A 923 -8.58 -1.79 28.65
CA GLU A 923 -9.02 -1.16 27.39
C GLU A 923 -9.90 -2.12 26.57
N ARG A 924 -9.58 -3.43 26.58
CA ARG A 924 -10.40 -4.48 25.96
C ARG A 924 -11.76 -4.59 26.63
N ASP A 925 -11.79 -4.62 27.95
CA ASP A 925 -13.02 -4.69 28.72
C ASP A 925 -13.91 -3.44 28.50
N GLU A 926 -13.32 -2.26 28.49
CA GLU A 926 -14.00 -1.00 28.18
C GLU A 926 -14.61 -1.02 26.77
N LEU A 927 -13.88 -1.55 25.76
CA LEU A 927 -14.35 -1.70 24.38
C LEU A 927 -15.55 -2.67 24.31
N LEU A 928 -15.46 -3.84 24.95
CA LEU A 928 -16.53 -4.83 24.91
C LEU A 928 -17.80 -4.41 25.69
N ALA A 929 -17.65 -3.49 26.66
CA ALA A 929 -18.73 -2.98 27.48
C ALA A 929 -19.40 -1.71 26.94
N VAL A 930 -19.08 -1.28 25.72
CA VAL A 930 -19.62 -0.05 25.12
C VAL A 930 -21.14 -0.11 24.97
N THR A 931 -21.80 0.99 25.32
CA THR A 931 -23.23 1.25 25.16
C THR A 931 -23.46 2.53 24.32
N PRO A 932 -24.69 2.76 23.82
CA PRO A 932 -25.04 4.00 23.13
C PRO A 932 -24.67 5.25 23.91
N GLU A 933 -24.93 5.29 25.22
CA GLU A 933 -24.65 6.43 26.10
C GLU A 933 -23.14 6.69 26.24
N ILE A 934 -22.33 5.64 26.29
CA ILE A 934 -20.87 5.77 26.31
C ILE A 934 -20.40 6.42 25.02
N ILE A 935 -20.87 5.97 23.84
CA ILE A 935 -20.52 6.56 22.55
C ILE A 935 -20.90 8.05 22.50
N GLN A 936 -22.14 8.39 22.85
CA GLN A 936 -22.60 9.78 22.91
C GLN A 936 -21.71 10.64 23.82
N GLY A 937 -21.27 10.09 24.95
CA GLY A 937 -20.38 10.79 25.90
C GLY A 937 -19.01 11.10 25.32
N LEU A 938 -18.52 10.31 24.33
CA LEU A 938 -17.24 10.51 23.66
C LEU A 938 -17.22 11.69 22.67
N GLY A 939 -18.37 12.25 22.32
CA GLY A 939 -18.46 13.50 21.56
C GLY A 939 -17.68 14.64 22.23
N ARG A 940 -17.47 14.60 23.56
CA ARG A 940 -16.65 15.57 24.30
C ARG A 940 -15.17 15.52 23.90
N GLN A 941 -14.61 14.32 23.68
CA GLN A 941 -13.21 14.15 23.21
C GLN A 941 -13.06 14.74 21.80
N VAL A 942 -14.03 14.48 20.92
CA VAL A 942 -14.02 15.04 19.56
C VAL A 942 -14.15 16.57 19.59
N ALA A 943 -15.09 17.12 20.35
CA ALA A 943 -15.23 18.56 20.54
C ALA A 943 -13.96 19.19 21.12
N ALA A 944 -13.28 18.51 22.05
CA ALA A 944 -12.07 19.02 22.69
C ALA A 944 -10.90 19.18 21.71
N PHE A 945 -10.61 18.18 20.87
CA PHE A 945 -9.53 18.33 19.92
C PHE A 945 -9.90 19.24 18.74
N MET A 946 -11.16 19.27 18.29
CA MET A 946 -11.60 20.16 17.22
C MET A 946 -11.47 21.64 17.58
N ARG A 947 -11.75 22.02 18.85
CA ARG A 947 -11.62 23.41 19.32
C ARG A 947 -10.19 23.94 19.27
N GLN A 948 -9.17 23.08 19.27
CA GLN A 948 -7.77 23.49 19.20
C GLN A 948 -7.36 23.99 17.83
N ASP A 949 -8.11 23.60 16.79
CA ASP A 949 -8.03 24.16 15.44
C ASP A 949 -6.62 24.06 14.84
N TYR A 950 -6.03 22.87 14.87
CA TYR A 950 -4.80 22.55 14.16
C TYR A 950 -5.14 21.99 12.78
N ILE A 951 -4.69 22.69 11.73
CA ILE A 951 -5.02 22.37 10.33
C ILE A 951 -3.75 22.22 9.52
N CYS A 952 -3.68 21.17 8.70
CA CYS A 952 -2.72 21.04 7.63
C CYS A 952 -3.43 20.51 6.40
N VAL A 953 -3.19 21.13 5.25
CA VAL A 953 -3.74 20.71 3.97
C VAL A 953 -2.62 20.58 2.96
N VAL A 954 -2.62 19.48 2.22
CA VAL A 954 -1.76 19.26 1.05
C VAL A 954 -2.70 19.17 -0.15
N GLY A 955 -2.47 19.94 -1.22
CA GLY A 955 -3.38 19.84 -2.37
C GLY A 955 -3.28 20.94 -3.41
N ASN A 956 -4.32 21.01 -4.22
CA ASN A 956 -4.43 21.93 -5.36
C ASN A 956 -4.15 23.37 -4.99
N GLY A 957 -3.12 23.96 -5.62
CA GLY A 957 -2.65 25.30 -5.30
C GLY A 957 -3.72 26.39 -5.48
N ASN A 958 -4.61 26.26 -6.44
CA ASN A 958 -5.67 27.25 -6.68
C ASN A 958 -6.73 27.18 -5.57
N LYS A 959 -7.19 25.97 -5.21
CA LYS A 959 -8.18 25.79 -4.14
C LYS A 959 -7.66 26.25 -2.76
N LEU A 960 -6.40 25.98 -2.45
CA LEU A 960 -5.80 26.46 -1.21
C LEU A 960 -5.70 28.00 -1.19
N LYS A 961 -5.35 28.63 -2.31
CA LYS A 961 -5.29 30.09 -2.43
C LYS A 961 -6.68 30.75 -2.28
N GLU A 962 -7.75 30.09 -2.74
CA GLU A 962 -9.13 30.56 -2.57
C GLU A 962 -9.56 30.57 -1.09
N SER A 963 -9.09 29.63 -0.29
CA SER A 963 -9.39 29.46 1.14
C SER A 963 -8.21 29.88 2.04
N LYS A 964 -7.44 30.88 1.63
CA LYS A 964 -6.20 31.33 2.30
C LYS A 964 -6.36 31.72 3.78
N GLU A 965 -7.56 32.12 4.19
CA GLU A 965 -7.89 32.50 5.59
C GLU A 965 -7.83 31.34 6.56
N LEU A 966 -7.83 30.11 6.09
CA LEU A 966 -7.66 28.90 6.91
C LEU A 966 -6.20 28.72 7.39
N PHE A 967 -5.26 29.37 6.72
CA PHE A 967 -3.83 29.11 6.89
C PHE A 967 -3.08 30.31 7.46
N MET A 968 -2.17 30.02 8.37
CA MET A 968 -1.18 31.00 8.86
C MET A 968 -0.02 31.13 7.86
N ASN A 969 0.28 30.06 7.13
CA ASN A 969 1.30 30.01 6.11
C ASN A 969 0.88 29.11 4.94
N MET A 970 1.28 29.49 3.72
CA MET A 970 1.13 28.65 2.53
C MET A 970 2.45 28.65 1.76
N GLU A 971 2.89 27.46 1.35
CA GLU A 971 4.10 27.32 0.53
C GLU A 971 3.96 26.16 -0.46
N GLN A 972 4.80 26.16 -1.48
CA GLN A 972 4.93 25.01 -2.38
C GLN A 972 5.45 23.80 -1.61
N LEU A 973 4.84 22.63 -1.83
CA LEU A 973 5.31 21.39 -1.21
C LEU A 973 6.71 21.03 -1.73
N PHE A 974 6.93 21.16 -3.03
CA PHE A 974 8.23 20.99 -3.67
C PHE A 974 8.74 22.34 -4.16
N ARG A 975 9.95 22.67 -3.82
CA ARG A 975 10.60 23.92 -4.26
C ARG A 975 11.52 23.60 -5.42
N SER A 976 11.31 24.25 -6.54
CA SER A 976 12.14 24.11 -7.75
C SER A 976 13.53 24.73 -7.58
#